data_34b9d82948f0245e7d8645510b188981
#
_entry.id   34b9d82948f0245e7d8645510b188981
#
_cell.length_a   1.000
_cell.length_b   1.000
_cell.length_c   1.000
_cell.angle_alpha   90.00
_cell.angle_beta   90.00
_cell.angle_gamma   90.00
#
_symmetry.space_group_name_H-M   'P 1'
#
loop_
_entity.id
_entity.type
_entity.pdbx_description
1 polymer ?
#
loop_
_entity_poly.entity_id
_entity_poly.type
_entity_poly.pdbx_seq_one_letter_code
_entity_poly.pdbx_strand_id
1 'polypeptide(L)'
;MVQDLSTLTAFIDGEPMRFNDGDTVLKFIDRHRGRGHVPTLCDAPQLEPYGACRVCSVEVAMQEDGPRRVVASCHTPLTAGMHVFTESPKIRKLRRNIVELVLTDHPLDCLTCEVSGNCELQTVAAKVGIRQVRYPSGANHLNRSKDRSHPYMTSELSKCINCSRCVRACDEVQGQHVLSMHGRGFNARIIKGLDQSFMDSTCVSCGACSQACPTSAISDVFFSKSIEATRKTRTVCTYCGVGCNLNVATKGSEVLSIQAPTDSEVNHSHTCLKGRYAFKFVKHPDRLRKPLIRYNGHFTEATWEEAYDYIAKNLQRIKEEHGGNAVGGISSARCTNEENYLMQKFIRVGFGTNNIDACARVCHSPTAWGMQKAFGTGAATNSIEDLEYTNCILITGANPTEGHPVTGSKIKQRVMKGVPLIVIDPREIELVPYAKHHLQLRPGTNVALLDMFAYYILEAGLIDQDFIKKRCENWEEFEQGLRNLNLDESERTHGVPREKVRAAAIEYASAKGAMAFHGLGVTEHSHGSKTVMTIADIAMMTGNIGRPGVGVLPLRGQNNVQGAADMGCQPHQGAGYLQVNDEANHKLYEEFYGAHMSNEIGWKIPQMYDAALAGKLKALWIMGEDVVQTDPNTEHVKSALNALEFLVVQELFMTPTAEFADVVLPAASFLEKSGTFTNGERRVQRVNAVIPPIPGTKSDGQIVCDIMQRMGIPQADYTPDGVLAEIARIVPFFKGATWENLTDQGTQWPIKEGGIGTEILHVDSFKRGLGKFHFFRFQESKEIEKHHDEFPFILTTGRILEHYNCGTMTRRTGNAQIVTEDLLAIHPDDAAKKGIESGDMVRIFSNRGEVNMKAKISTEVKPGILYTTFHFPENLVNMVTSSECDEDTMCPEYKVVAVDVEKVPASSMPKKQRMMEIA
;
A
#
# COMPACT_ATOMS: atom_id res chain seq x y z
N MET A 1 7.15 28.16 -24.87
CA MET A 1 7.31 28.03 -26.35
C MET A 1 6.99 26.54 -26.65
N VAL A 2 5.84 26.27 -27.24
CA VAL A 2 5.52 24.97 -27.78
C VAL A 2 6.40 24.80 -29.00
N GLN A 3 7.48 24.01 -28.91
CA GLN A 3 8.25 23.63 -30.09
C GLN A 3 7.34 22.81 -30.99
N ASP A 4 7.30 23.18 -32.25
CA ASP A 4 6.57 22.48 -33.30
C ASP A 4 7.09 21.04 -33.43
N LEU A 5 6.36 20.08 -32.84
CA LEU A 5 6.67 18.63 -32.80
C LEU A 5 6.64 17.98 -34.20
N SER A 6 6.37 18.75 -35.26
CA SER A 6 6.20 18.26 -36.64
C SER A 6 7.52 17.96 -37.38
N THR A 7 8.70 18.21 -36.81
CA THR A 7 9.99 18.20 -37.54
C THR A 7 11.05 17.21 -37.04
N LEU A 8 10.81 16.42 -35.94
CA LEU A 8 11.82 15.50 -35.43
C LEU A 8 11.80 14.17 -36.21
N THR A 9 12.60 14.10 -37.28
CA THR A 9 12.75 12.89 -38.10
C THR A 9 14.19 12.40 -38.07
N ALA A 10 14.40 11.08 -37.94
CA ALA A 10 15.67 10.39 -38.09
C ALA A 10 15.47 9.14 -38.94
N PHE A 11 16.54 8.45 -39.32
CA PHE A 11 16.46 7.32 -40.25
C PHE A 11 16.94 6.03 -39.58
N ILE A 12 16.20 4.93 -39.74
CA ILE A 12 16.63 3.58 -39.38
C ILE A 12 16.83 2.77 -40.63
N ASP A 13 18.08 2.40 -40.92
CA ASP A 13 18.49 1.61 -42.10
C ASP A 13 17.93 2.20 -43.44
N GLY A 14 17.96 3.54 -43.55
CA GLY A 14 17.48 4.30 -44.71
C GLY A 14 16.00 4.72 -44.65
N GLU A 15 15.19 4.21 -43.72
CA GLU A 15 13.77 4.54 -43.60
C GLU A 15 13.57 5.75 -42.65
N PRO A 16 12.90 6.83 -43.08
CA PRO A 16 12.60 8.00 -42.24
C PRO A 16 11.50 7.68 -41.23
N MET A 17 11.74 8.00 -39.98
CA MET A 17 10.83 7.77 -38.86
C MET A 17 10.77 8.99 -37.93
N ARG A 18 9.62 9.25 -37.32
CA ARG A 18 9.47 10.28 -36.30
C ARG A 18 10.02 9.83 -34.95
N PHE A 19 10.56 10.74 -34.17
CA PHE A 19 11.03 10.46 -32.82
C PHE A 19 10.60 11.56 -31.83
N ASN A 20 10.67 11.26 -30.55
CA ASN A 20 10.36 12.21 -29.49
C ASN A 20 11.64 12.90 -29.02
N ASP A 21 11.53 14.17 -28.64
CA ASP A 21 12.65 14.86 -28.02
C ASP A 21 13.12 14.11 -26.74
N GLY A 22 14.43 14.03 -26.56
CA GLY A 22 15.04 13.25 -25.46
C GLY A 22 15.15 11.75 -25.71
N ASP A 23 14.71 11.20 -26.85
CA ASP A 23 14.92 9.79 -27.17
C ASP A 23 16.41 9.46 -27.33
N THR A 24 16.80 8.29 -26.80
CA THR A 24 18.05 7.65 -27.22
C THR A 24 17.84 6.90 -28.54
N VAL A 25 18.95 6.64 -29.24
CA VAL A 25 18.93 5.84 -30.46
C VAL A 25 18.26 4.48 -30.24
N LEU A 26 18.46 3.84 -29.07
CA LEU A 26 17.80 2.54 -28.75
C LEU A 26 16.29 2.70 -28.53
N LYS A 27 15.84 3.71 -27.78
CA LYS A 27 14.40 3.96 -27.57
C LYS A 27 13.68 4.19 -28.91
N PHE A 28 14.31 4.93 -29.83
CA PHE A 28 13.81 5.16 -31.16
C PHE A 28 13.69 3.85 -31.98
N ILE A 29 14.74 3.01 -31.96
CA ILE A 29 14.73 1.71 -32.63
C ILE A 29 13.65 0.81 -32.03
N ASP A 30 13.59 0.69 -30.71
CA ASP A 30 12.63 -0.18 -30.01
C ASP A 30 11.18 0.22 -30.28
N ARG A 31 10.89 1.52 -30.42
CA ARG A 31 9.56 2.02 -30.78
C ARG A 31 9.11 1.58 -32.19
N HIS A 32 10.02 1.63 -33.15
CA HIS A 32 9.68 1.39 -34.57
C HIS A 32 9.94 -0.04 -35.07
N ARG A 33 10.86 -0.76 -34.43
CA ARG A 33 11.27 -2.13 -34.84
C ARG A 33 11.00 -3.18 -33.77
N GLY A 34 10.54 -2.75 -32.59
CA GLY A 34 10.34 -3.62 -31.43
C GLY A 34 11.60 -3.86 -30.63
N ARG A 35 11.38 -4.07 -29.30
CA ARG A 35 12.46 -4.34 -28.38
C ARG A 35 13.20 -5.61 -28.75
N GLY A 36 14.53 -5.55 -28.70
CA GLY A 36 15.42 -6.64 -29.07
C GLY A 36 15.76 -6.67 -30.56
N HIS A 37 15.28 -5.76 -31.41
CA HIS A 37 15.79 -5.57 -32.76
C HIS A 37 17.31 -5.33 -32.72
N VAL A 38 17.74 -4.40 -31.87
CA VAL A 38 19.14 -4.27 -31.48
C VAL A 38 19.33 -5.00 -30.13
N PRO A 39 20.24 -6.00 -30.03
CA PRO A 39 20.40 -6.75 -28.79
C PRO A 39 21.05 -5.92 -27.69
N THR A 40 20.63 -6.15 -26.44
CA THR A 40 21.14 -5.50 -25.25
C THR A 40 21.41 -6.51 -24.14
N LEU A 41 22.30 -6.20 -23.18
CA LEU A 41 22.50 -6.98 -21.96
C LEU A 41 22.51 -6.12 -20.67
N CYS A 42 23.06 -4.91 -20.72
CA CYS A 42 23.07 -4.01 -19.57
C CYS A 42 21.89 -3.03 -19.55
N ASP A 43 21.10 -2.94 -20.61
CA ASP A 43 19.91 -2.12 -20.69
C ASP A 43 18.67 -2.90 -20.26
N ALA A 44 17.76 -2.23 -19.54
CA ALA A 44 16.46 -2.74 -19.16
C ALA A 44 15.43 -1.60 -19.18
N PRO A 45 14.14 -1.88 -19.50
CA PRO A 45 13.10 -0.84 -19.68
C PRO A 45 12.91 0.07 -18.46
N GLN A 46 13.13 -0.48 -17.27
CA GLN A 46 12.93 0.18 -15.99
C GLN A 46 14.17 0.89 -15.45
N LEU A 47 15.28 0.91 -16.19
CA LEU A 47 16.56 1.46 -15.75
C LEU A 47 17.02 2.57 -16.70
N GLU A 48 17.72 3.55 -16.15
CA GLU A 48 18.31 4.62 -16.95
C GLU A 48 19.38 4.07 -17.92
N PRO A 49 19.65 4.73 -19.04
CA PRO A 49 20.68 4.32 -19.98
C PRO A 49 22.06 4.20 -19.34
N TYR A 50 22.76 3.10 -19.54
CA TYR A 50 24.05 2.82 -18.87
C TYR A 50 25.27 2.70 -19.81
N GLY A 51 25.10 2.08 -20.99
CA GLY A 51 26.14 2.00 -22.02
C GLY A 51 27.35 1.09 -21.74
N ALA A 52 27.33 0.24 -20.72
CA ALA A 52 28.48 -0.53 -20.25
C ALA A 52 28.83 -1.72 -21.16
N CYS A 53 27.87 -2.58 -21.52
CA CYS A 53 28.16 -3.85 -22.21
C CYS A 53 28.52 -3.71 -23.70
N ARG A 54 28.14 -2.61 -24.35
CA ARG A 54 28.36 -2.33 -25.77
C ARG A 54 27.70 -3.29 -26.77
N VAL A 55 26.91 -4.22 -26.32
CA VAL A 55 26.16 -5.16 -27.19
C VAL A 55 25.15 -4.41 -28.06
N CYS A 56 24.63 -3.27 -27.59
CA CYS A 56 23.72 -2.40 -28.33
C CYS A 56 24.41 -1.51 -29.40
N SER A 57 25.67 -1.74 -29.75
CA SER A 57 26.40 -0.91 -30.71
C SER A 57 25.69 -0.85 -32.07
N VAL A 58 25.59 0.35 -32.63
CA VAL A 58 25.10 0.65 -33.99
C VAL A 58 26.05 1.63 -34.68
N GLU A 59 25.95 1.81 -35.97
CA GLU A 59 26.63 2.92 -36.64
C GLU A 59 25.66 4.08 -36.82
N VAL A 60 26.15 5.31 -36.69
CA VAL A 60 25.38 6.52 -36.93
C VAL A 60 26.15 7.48 -37.87
N ALA A 61 25.42 8.22 -38.68
CA ALA A 61 25.95 9.29 -39.53
C ALA A 61 24.94 10.45 -39.62
N MET A 62 25.36 11.64 -39.97
CA MET A 62 24.47 12.80 -40.22
C MET A 62 23.98 12.89 -41.67
N GLN A 63 24.53 12.06 -42.56
CA GLN A 63 24.14 11.89 -43.95
C GLN A 63 24.26 10.42 -44.29
N GLU A 64 23.42 9.93 -45.22
CA GLU A 64 23.34 8.50 -45.56
C GLU A 64 24.69 7.91 -45.99
N ASP A 65 25.40 8.63 -46.84
CA ASP A 65 26.72 8.25 -47.34
C ASP A 65 27.90 8.91 -46.55
N GLY A 66 27.59 9.55 -45.43
CA GLY A 66 28.56 10.23 -44.60
C GLY A 66 29.45 9.28 -43.76
N PRO A 67 30.49 9.80 -43.11
CA PRO A 67 31.34 9.01 -42.25
C PRO A 67 30.61 8.43 -41.10
N ARG A 68 30.65 7.09 -40.96
CA ARG A 68 29.92 6.31 -39.93
C ARG A 68 30.73 6.17 -38.65
N ARG A 69 30.11 6.45 -37.54
CA ARG A 69 30.65 6.30 -36.19
C ARG A 69 29.90 5.21 -35.41
N VAL A 70 30.66 4.32 -34.76
CA VAL A 70 30.06 3.31 -33.85
C VAL A 70 29.72 3.94 -32.52
N VAL A 71 28.49 3.76 -32.06
CA VAL A 71 27.96 4.28 -30.78
C VAL A 71 27.21 3.23 -30.02
N ALA A 72 27.06 3.40 -28.70
CA ALA A 72 26.16 2.61 -27.86
C ALA A 72 24.76 3.20 -27.97
N SER A 73 23.85 2.53 -28.67
CA SER A 73 22.50 3.04 -28.97
C SER A 73 21.68 3.38 -27.71
N CYS A 74 21.85 2.60 -26.63
CA CYS A 74 21.10 2.80 -25.38
C CYS A 74 21.42 4.15 -24.69
N HIS A 75 22.62 4.73 -24.93
CA HIS A 75 23.08 5.93 -24.23
C HIS A 75 23.30 7.14 -25.16
N THR A 76 23.19 6.93 -26.45
CA THR A 76 23.43 8.02 -27.42
C THR A 76 22.14 8.77 -27.68
N PRO A 77 22.06 10.10 -27.39
CA PRO A 77 20.91 10.93 -27.76
C PRO A 77 20.65 10.90 -29.26
N LEU A 78 19.38 10.84 -29.64
CA LEU A 78 18.99 10.96 -31.04
C LEU A 78 18.89 12.43 -31.43
N THR A 79 19.29 12.73 -32.69
CA THR A 79 19.18 14.09 -33.26
C THR A 79 18.49 14.06 -34.61
N ALA A 80 17.81 15.14 -34.95
CA ALA A 80 17.15 15.26 -36.26
C ALA A 80 18.13 15.08 -37.42
N GLY A 81 17.72 14.35 -38.44
CA GLY A 81 18.53 14.01 -39.61
C GLY A 81 19.57 12.90 -39.38
N MET A 82 19.64 12.31 -38.16
CA MET A 82 20.59 11.21 -37.92
C MET A 82 20.16 9.95 -38.67
N HIS A 83 21.12 9.34 -39.38
CA HIS A 83 20.97 8.02 -40.00
C HIS A 83 21.57 6.97 -39.05
N VAL A 84 20.75 6.00 -38.66
CA VAL A 84 21.12 4.89 -37.78
C VAL A 84 21.17 3.61 -38.62
N PHE A 85 22.32 2.94 -38.61
CA PHE A 85 22.52 1.67 -39.30
C PHE A 85 22.59 0.56 -38.24
N THR A 86 21.55 -0.25 -38.17
CA THR A 86 21.41 -1.28 -37.16
C THR A 86 22.19 -2.55 -37.48
N GLU A 87 22.46 -2.80 -38.77
CA GLU A 87 23.14 -4.00 -39.29
C GLU A 87 24.18 -3.65 -40.33
N SER A 88 25.47 -3.81 -39.99
CA SER A 88 26.58 -3.78 -40.91
C SER A 88 27.54 -4.96 -40.61
N PRO A 89 28.38 -5.35 -41.56
CA PRO A 89 29.40 -6.37 -41.31
C PRO A 89 30.29 -6.07 -40.11
N LYS A 90 30.61 -4.79 -39.89
CA LYS A 90 31.42 -4.30 -38.78
C LYS A 90 30.63 -4.46 -37.44
N ILE A 91 29.37 -4.05 -37.40
CA ILE A 91 28.54 -4.15 -36.21
C ILE A 91 28.26 -5.62 -35.86
N ARG A 92 27.93 -6.47 -36.81
CA ARG A 92 27.75 -7.92 -36.60
C ARG A 92 28.99 -8.55 -35.98
N LYS A 93 30.17 -8.27 -36.55
CA LYS A 93 31.44 -8.75 -36.00
C LYS A 93 31.70 -8.24 -34.58
N LEU A 94 31.46 -6.96 -34.33
CA LEU A 94 31.66 -6.33 -33.04
C LEU A 94 30.74 -6.98 -31.96
N ARG A 95 29.46 -7.04 -32.22
CA ARG A 95 28.45 -7.63 -31.27
C ARG A 95 28.77 -9.10 -30.99
N ARG A 96 29.10 -9.88 -32.05
CA ARG A 96 29.48 -11.29 -31.91
C ARG A 96 30.70 -11.44 -31.00
N ASN A 97 31.74 -10.66 -31.20
CA ASN A 97 32.96 -10.74 -30.39
C ASN A 97 32.70 -10.38 -28.93
N ILE A 98 31.91 -9.32 -28.67
CA ILE A 98 31.56 -8.90 -27.30
C ILE A 98 30.80 -10.03 -26.59
N VAL A 99 29.77 -10.57 -27.20
CA VAL A 99 28.93 -11.62 -26.57
C VAL A 99 29.75 -12.90 -26.39
N GLU A 100 30.64 -13.24 -27.33
CA GLU A 100 31.51 -14.37 -27.22
C GLU A 100 32.49 -14.26 -26.04
N LEU A 101 33.04 -13.07 -25.80
CA LEU A 101 33.87 -12.80 -24.62
C LEU A 101 33.09 -12.94 -23.31
N VAL A 102 31.86 -12.51 -23.28
CA VAL A 102 30.98 -12.74 -22.11
C VAL A 102 30.77 -14.22 -21.86
N LEU A 103 30.58 -15.01 -22.93
CA LEU A 103 30.35 -16.45 -22.83
C LEU A 103 31.59 -17.23 -22.40
N THR A 104 32.80 -16.70 -22.58
CA THR A 104 34.06 -17.40 -22.16
C THR A 104 34.16 -17.56 -20.64
N ASP A 105 33.55 -16.65 -19.86
CA ASP A 105 33.54 -16.71 -18.40
C ASP A 105 32.21 -17.21 -17.83
N HIS A 106 31.22 -17.48 -18.67
CA HIS A 106 29.91 -17.98 -18.26
C HIS A 106 29.84 -19.51 -18.36
N PRO A 107 29.28 -20.21 -17.34
CA PRO A 107 29.08 -21.65 -17.43
C PRO A 107 28.13 -22.00 -18.60
N LEU A 108 28.56 -22.86 -19.50
CA LEU A 108 27.77 -23.27 -20.67
C LEU A 108 26.88 -24.49 -20.35
N ASP A 109 26.35 -24.58 -19.16
CA ASP A 109 25.48 -25.63 -18.64
C ASP A 109 23.98 -25.39 -18.91
N CYS A 110 23.66 -24.76 -20.02
CA CYS A 110 22.31 -24.31 -20.37
C CYS A 110 21.24 -25.40 -20.25
N LEU A 111 21.58 -26.66 -20.54
CA LEU A 111 20.62 -27.77 -20.46
C LEU A 111 20.11 -28.06 -19.05
N THR A 112 20.90 -27.72 -18.02
CA THR A 112 20.54 -27.90 -16.61
C THR A 112 20.23 -26.59 -15.89
N CYS A 113 20.32 -25.45 -16.59
CA CYS A 113 20.14 -24.13 -16.03
C CYS A 113 18.66 -23.83 -15.76
N GLU A 114 18.35 -23.26 -14.59
CA GLU A 114 17.00 -22.91 -14.14
C GLU A 114 16.27 -21.93 -15.08
N VAL A 115 16.99 -21.19 -15.93
CA VAL A 115 16.44 -20.19 -16.85
C VAL A 115 16.59 -20.58 -18.31
N SER A 116 16.91 -21.85 -18.62
CA SER A 116 17.03 -22.31 -20.00
C SER A 116 15.76 -22.04 -20.80
N GLY A 117 15.90 -21.47 -22.00
CA GLY A 117 14.79 -21.05 -22.85
C GLY A 117 14.18 -19.67 -22.48
N ASN A 118 14.54 -19.09 -21.33
CA ASN A 118 14.09 -17.76 -20.90
C ASN A 118 15.26 -16.93 -20.34
N CYS A 119 16.42 -17.03 -20.98
CA CYS A 119 17.65 -16.33 -20.63
C CYS A 119 17.98 -15.31 -21.72
N GLU A 120 18.11 -14.03 -21.35
CA GLU A 120 18.44 -12.97 -22.32
C GLU A 120 19.81 -13.21 -22.95
N LEU A 121 20.79 -13.76 -22.21
CA LEU A 121 22.11 -14.10 -22.76
C LEU A 121 22.04 -15.19 -23.85
N GLN A 122 21.21 -16.23 -23.67
CA GLN A 122 20.94 -17.23 -24.70
C GLN A 122 20.32 -16.62 -25.94
N THR A 123 19.31 -15.78 -25.76
CA THR A 123 18.61 -15.09 -26.85
C THR A 123 19.58 -14.20 -27.64
N VAL A 124 20.40 -13.43 -26.94
CA VAL A 124 21.39 -12.53 -27.55
C VAL A 124 22.48 -13.35 -28.27
N ALA A 125 23.00 -14.45 -27.68
CA ALA A 125 23.96 -15.32 -28.31
C ALA A 125 23.46 -15.95 -29.63
N ALA A 126 22.21 -16.43 -29.61
CA ALA A 126 21.56 -16.95 -30.81
C ALA A 126 21.39 -15.84 -31.89
N LYS A 127 20.96 -14.63 -31.51
CA LYS A 127 20.77 -13.51 -32.42
C LYS A 127 22.08 -13.06 -33.12
N VAL A 128 23.20 -13.02 -32.37
CA VAL A 128 24.50 -12.66 -32.97
C VAL A 128 25.21 -13.84 -33.66
N GLY A 129 24.52 -14.98 -33.77
CA GLY A 129 25.00 -16.14 -34.54
C GLY A 129 26.13 -16.93 -33.91
N ILE A 130 26.24 -16.94 -32.56
CA ILE A 130 27.22 -17.79 -31.85
C ILE A 130 26.69 -19.20 -31.78
N ARG A 131 27.45 -20.15 -32.30
CA ARG A 131 27.21 -21.59 -32.21
C ARG A 131 28.31 -22.31 -31.40
N GLN A 132 29.49 -21.72 -31.38
CA GLN A 132 30.66 -22.24 -30.67
C GLN A 132 31.48 -21.04 -30.20
N VAL A 133 32.00 -21.12 -28.98
CA VAL A 133 32.93 -20.13 -28.43
C VAL A 133 34.32 -20.42 -28.95
N ARG A 134 34.97 -19.46 -29.60
CA ARG A 134 36.29 -19.60 -30.21
C ARG A 134 37.43 -19.52 -29.19
N TYR A 135 37.21 -18.81 -28.11
CA TYR A 135 38.21 -18.62 -27.07
C TYR A 135 38.17 -19.75 -26.06
N PRO A 136 39.28 -20.10 -25.41
CA PRO A 136 39.24 -21.05 -24.30
C PRO A 136 38.28 -20.53 -23.23
N SER A 137 37.57 -21.47 -22.58
CA SER A 137 36.72 -21.11 -21.46
C SER A 137 37.55 -20.43 -20.37
N GLY A 138 37.04 -19.32 -19.85
CA GLY A 138 37.62 -18.62 -18.72
C GLY A 138 37.56 -19.49 -17.45
N ALA A 139 38.23 -19.01 -16.40
CA ALA A 139 38.31 -19.75 -15.14
C ALA A 139 36.99 -19.69 -14.33
N ASN A 140 35.94 -19.10 -14.84
CA ASN A 140 34.72 -18.77 -14.07
C ASN A 140 35.09 -18.23 -12.69
N HIS A 141 35.74 -17.07 -12.66
CA HIS A 141 36.30 -16.44 -11.46
C HIS A 141 35.26 -16.12 -10.36
N LEU A 142 33.96 -16.14 -10.70
CA LEU A 142 32.86 -15.96 -9.75
C LEU A 142 32.31 -17.30 -9.22
N ASN A 143 33.03 -18.40 -9.34
CA ASN A 143 32.62 -19.69 -8.81
C ASN A 143 32.59 -19.67 -7.28
N ARG A 144 31.43 -19.35 -6.74
CA ARG A 144 31.14 -19.29 -5.30
C ARG A 144 29.88 -20.11 -4.98
N SER A 145 29.74 -20.48 -3.71
CA SER A 145 28.52 -21.15 -3.24
C SER A 145 27.29 -20.31 -3.54
N LYS A 146 26.23 -20.96 -3.96
CA LYS A 146 24.92 -20.34 -4.17
C LYS A 146 24.35 -19.87 -2.82
N ASP A 147 24.05 -18.57 -2.69
CA ASP A 147 23.32 -18.05 -1.53
C ASP A 147 21.85 -18.45 -1.63
N ARG A 148 21.39 -19.23 -0.65
CA ARG A 148 20.02 -19.74 -0.50
C ARG A 148 19.41 -19.33 0.84
N SER A 149 19.96 -18.33 1.50
CA SER A 149 19.49 -17.87 2.82
C SER A 149 18.08 -17.31 2.78
N HIS A 150 17.71 -16.69 1.66
CA HIS A 150 16.45 -15.97 1.54
C HIS A 150 15.30 -16.88 1.07
N PRO A 151 14.07 -16.80 1.67
CA PRO A 151 12.95 -17.67 1.32
C PRO A 151 12.42 -17.46 -0.11
N TYR A 152 12.73 -16.33 -0.74
CA TYR A 152 12.21 -15.94 -2.06
C TYR A 152 13.24 -15.79 -3.15
N MET A 153 14.50 -15.55 -2.83
CA MET A 153 15.54 -15.23 -3.80
C MET A 153 16.80 -16.07 -3.57
N THR A 154 17.48 -16.39 -4.65
CA THR A 154 18.82 -17.00 -4.62
C THR A 154 19.81 -16.14 -5.38
N SER A 155 21.10 -16.26 -5.02
CA SER A 155 22.19 -15.62 -5.75
C SER A 155 23.28 -16.63 -6.08
N GLU A 156 23.55 -16.80 -7.39
CA GLU A 156 24.58 -17.70 -7.95
C GLU A 156 25.50 -16.90 -8.87
N LEU A 157 26.57 -16.34 -8.30
CA LEU A 157 27.44 -15.42 -9.02
C LEU A 157 28.21 -16.05 -10.19
N SER A 158 28.34 -17.39 -10.25
CA SER A 158 28.89 -18.08 -11.41
C SER A 158 28.13 -17.80 -12.72
N LYS A 159 26.84 -17.44 -12.60
CA LYS A 159 25.96 -17.04 -13.71
C LYS A 159 26.00 -15.52 -14.00
N CYS A 160 26.76 -14.74 -13.23
CA CYS A 160 26.80 -13.29 -13.35
C CYS A 160 27.65 -12.86 -14.55
N ILE A 161 27.12 -11.93 -15.35
CA ILE A 161 27.81 -11.32 -16.49
C ILE A 161 28.25 -9.87 -16.21
N ASN A 162 28.26 -9.44 -14.96
CA ASN A 162 28.65 -8.10 -14.50
C ASN A 162 27.96 -6.94 -15.25
N CYS A 163 26.70 -7.13 -15.66
CA CYS A 163 25.93 -6.13 -16.39
C CYS A 163 25.43 -4.97 -15.51
N SER A 164 25.56 -5.06 -14.19
CA SER A 164 25.11 -4.09 -13.16
C SER A 164 23.61 -3.80 -13.11
N ARG A 165 22.75 -4.55 -13.83
CA ARG A 165 21.29 -4.27 -13.81
C ARG A 165 20.70 -4.45 -12.41
N CYS A 166 21.15 -5.44 -11.65
CA CYS A 166 20.66 -5.68 -10.29
C CYS A 166 21.09 -4.58 -9.30
N VAL A 167 22.31 -4.06 -9.41
CA VAL A 167 22.81 -2.92 -8.63
C VAL A 167 21.94 -1.71 -8.90
N ARG A 168 21.74 -1.39 -10.18
CA ARG A 168 20.94 -0.25 -10.61
C ARG A 168 19.47 -0.40 -10.25
N ALA A 169 18.91 -1.61 -10.32
CA ALA A 169 17.54 -1.84 -9.86
C ALA A 169 17.39 -1.65 -8.35
N CYS A 170 18.42 -1.98 -7.56
CA CYS A 170 18.43 -1.72 -6.12
C CYS A 170 18.52 -0.22 -5.80
N ASP A 171 19.19 0.55 -6.66
CA ASP A 171 19.33 2.00 -6.58
C ASP A 171 18.12 2.72 -7.21
N GLU A 172 17.95 2.61 -8.53
CA GLU A 172 17.02 3.41 -9.33
C GLU A 172 15.54 3.04 -9.12
N VAL A 173 15.23 1.75 -8.82
CA VAL A 173 13.87 1.29 -8.60
C VAL A 173 13.49 1.29 -7.13
N GLN A 174 14.33 0.71 -6.27
CA GLN A 174 14.01 0.57 -4.83
C GLN A 174 14.57 1.70 -3.96
N GLY A 175 15.73 2.27 -4.28
CA GLY A 175 16.40 3.25 -3.43
C GLY A 175 16.96 2.68 -2.12
N GLN A 176 17.41 1.40 -2.11
CA GLN A 176 17.90 0.75 -0.89
C GLN A 176 19.42 0.54 -0.89
N HIS A 177 20.07 0.58 -2.04
CA HIS A 177 21.53 0.52 -2.21
C HIS A 177 22.23 -0.69 -1.58
N VAL A 178 21.55 -1.82 -1.38
CA VAL A 178 22.11 -3.03 -0.79
C VAL A 178 23.12 -3.69 -1.72
N LEU A 179 22.82 -3.68 -3.02
CA LEU A 179 23.69 -4.29 -4.02
C LEU A 179 24.71 -3.28 -4.54
N SER A 180 25.98 -3.68 -4.56
CA SER A 180 27.03 -2.84 -5.08
C SER A 180 28.08 -3.67 -5.86
N MET A 181 28.86 -3.00 -6.71
CA MET A 181 29.98 -3.61 -7.39
C MET A 181 31.21 -3.54 -6.48
N HIS A 182 31.82 -4.67 -6.18
CA HIS A 182 33.07 -4.79 -5.42
C HIS A 182 34.22 -5.26 -6.28
N GLY A 183 35.42 -4.76 -6.03
CA GLY A 183 36.62 -5.12 -6.77
C GLY A 183 36.68 -4.52 -8.17
N ARG A 184 37.67 -4.96 -8.94
CA ARG A 184 37.90 -4.53 -10.33
C ARG A 184 38.54 -5.64 -11.17
N GLY A 185 38.46 -5.52 -12.49
CA GLY A 185 38.96 -6.53 -13.43
C GLY A 185 38.30 -7.89 -13.15
N PHE A 186 39.06 -8.96 -13.16
CA PHE A 186 38.55 -10.31 -12.90
C PHE A 186 38.04 -10.52 -11.45
N ASN A 187 38.35 -9.63 -10.54
CA ASN A 187 37.80 -9.67 -9.16
C ASN A 187 36.52 -8.88 -9.01
N ALA A 188 36.01 -8.24 -10.08
CA ALA A 188 34.76 -7.49 -10.02
C ALA A 188 33.58 -8.42 -9.81
N ARG A 189 32.78 -8.17 -8.79
CA ARG A 189 31.59 -8.95 -8.45
C ARG A 189 30.53 -8.10 -7.76
N ILE A 190 29.32 -8.60 -7.80
CA ILE A 190 28.21 -8.03 -7.03
C ILE A 190 28.30 -8.54 -5.59
N ILE A 191 28.17 -7.62 -4.63
CA ILE A 191 28.06 -7.95 -3.21
C ILE A 191 26.73 -7.40 -2.65
N LYS A 192 26.33 -7.91 -1.49
CA LYS A 192 25.17 -7.50 -0.70
C LYS A 192 25.68 -6.92 0.62
N GLY A 193 25.41 -5.65 0.88
CA GLY A 193 25.96 -4.96 2.05
C GLY A 193 27.48 -5.10 2.13
N LEU A 194 28.00 -5.66 3.21
CA LEU A 194 29.42 -5.94 3.44
C LEU A 194 29.86 -7.35 2.96
N ASP A 195 29.36 -7.80 1.81
CA ASP A 195 29.57 -9.16 1.24
C ASP A 195 28.87 -10.26 2.05
N GLN A 196 27.68 -9.94 2.56
CA GLN A 196 26.84 -10.81 3.39
C GLN A 196 25.87 -11.66 2.54
N SER A 197 25.08 -12.52 3.20
CA SER A 197 23.94 -13.18 2.58
C SER A 197 22.78 -12.20 2.34
N PHE A 198 21.75 -12.58 1.60
CA PHE A 198 20.55 -11.74 1.47
C PHE A 198 19.88 -11.49 2.82
N MET A 199 19.75 -12.51 3.67
CA MET A 199 19.07 -12.40 4.96
C MET A 199 19.85 -11.58 6.00
N ASP A 200 21.18 -11.58 5.93
CA ASP A 200 22.02 -10.82 6.87
C ASP A 200 22.23 -9.37 6.45
N SER A 201 21.80 -9.01 5.23
CA SER A 201 21.92 -7.66 4.68
C SER A 201 20.66 -6.84 4.97
N THR A 202 20.73 -5.53 4.72
CA THR A 202 19.57 -4.61 4.83
C THR A 202 18.61 -4.73 3.63
N CYS A 203 18.50 -5.91 3.02
CA CYS A 203 17.65 -6.17 1.87
C CYS A 203 16.17 -6.13 2.27
N VAL A 204 15.38 -5.33 1.57
CA VAL A 204 13.92 -5.23 1.77
C VAL A 204 13.12 -6.23 0.92
N SER A 205 13.78 -7.22 0.36
CA SER A 205 13.17 -8.37 -0.32
C SER A 205 12.24 -8.02 -1.50
N CYS A 206 12.39 -6.86 -2.12
CA CYS A 206 11.48 -6.37 -3.17
C CYS A 206 11.56 -7.14 -4.51
N GLY A 207 12.67 -7.87 -4.77
CA GLY A 207 12.87 -8.65 -5.98
C GLY A 207 13.12 -7.86 -7.27
N ALA A 208 13.33 -6.53 -7.21
CA ALA A 208 13.65 -5.73 -8.38
C ALA A 208 14.94 -6.21 -9.09
N CYS A 209 15.92 -6.66 -8.31
CA CYS A 209 17.16 -7.23 -8.80
C CYS A 209 16.97 -8.57 -9.54
N SER A 210 16.07 -9.43 -9.05
CA SER A 210 15.71 -10.70 -9.71
C SER A 210 14.98 -10.45 -11.02
N GLN A 211 14.03 -9.51 -11.05
CA GLN A 211 13.32 -9.12 -12.26
C GLN A 211 14.27 -8.51 -13.31
N ALA A 212 15.26 -7.75 -12.87
CA ALA A 212 16.23 -7.09 -13.76
C ALA A 212 17.33 -8.02 -14.26
N CYS A 213 17.60 -9.16 -13.62
CA CYS A 213 18.71 -10.04 -13.97
C CYS A 213 18.51 -10.73 -15.33
N PRO A 214 19.43 -10.55 -16.31
CA PRO A 214 19.28 -11.14 -17.64
C PRO A 214 19.67 -12.63 -17.71
N THR A 215 20.24 -13.16 -16.63
CA THR A 215 20.63 -14.55 -16.45
C THR A 215 19.99 -15.11 -15.19
N SER A 216 20.52 -16.19 -14.61
CA SER A 216 20.10 -16.75 -13.32
C SER A 216 21.02 -16.38 -12.16
N ALA A 217 21.83 -15.33 -12.30
CA ALA A 217 22.73 -14.91 -11.22
C ALA A 217 21.97 -14.47 -9.96
N ILE A 218 20.80 -13.84 -10.13
CA ILE A 218 19.81 -13.64 -9.08
C ILE A 218 18.48 -14.14 -9.62
N SER A 219 17.83 -15.06 -8.91
CA SER A 219 16.60 -15.73 -9.33
C SER A 219 15.61 -15.86 -8.19
N ASP A 220 14.32 -15.98 -8.54
CA ASP A 220 13.27 -16.32 -7.57
C ASP A 220 13.32 -17.82 -7.26
N VAL A 221 13.14 -18.18 -5.97
CA VAL A 221 13.17 -19.58 -5.50
C VAL A 221 12.01 -20.41 -6.08
N PHE A 222 10.87 -19.80 -6.28
CA PHE A 222 9.63 -20.52 -6.65
C PHE A 222 9.50 -20.81 -8.14
N PHE A 223 10.37 -20.26 -8.95
CA PHE A 223 10.16 -20.24 -10.37
C PHE A 223 11.41 -20.66 -11.14
N SER A 224 11.35 -21.85 -11.72
CA SER A 224 12.20 -22.16 -12.85
C SER A 224 11.68 -21.37 -14.05
N LYS A 225 12.45 -20.38 -14.52
CA LYS A 225 12.12 -19.60 -15.73
C LYS A 225 12.05 -20.49 -16.98
N SER A 226 12.49 -21.76 -16.89
CA SER A 226 12.37 -22.76 -17.94
C SER A 226 10.94 -23.30 -18.11
N ILE A 227 10.06 -23.10 -17.14
CA ILE A 227 8.64 -23.45 -17.25
C ILE A 227 7.94 -22.35 -18.03
N GLU A 228 7.43 -22.68 -19.22
CA GLU A 228 6.68 -21.74 -20.03
C GLU A 228 5.29 -21.47 -19.43
N ALA A 229 5.00 -20.21 -19.21
CA ALA A 229 3.69 -19.77 -18.77
C ALA A 229 2.68 -19.89 -19.93
N THR A 230 1.51 -20.48 -19.66
CA THR A 230 0.45 -20.58 -20.67
C THR A 230 -0.40 -19.31 -20.74
N ARG A 231 -0.40 -18.50 -19.67
CA ARG A 231 -1.16 -17.24 -19.58
C ARG A 231 -0.40 -16.22 -18.77
N LYS A 232 -0.52 -14.94 -19.17
CA LYS A 232 -0.12 -13.78 -18.39
C LYS A 232 -1.34 -12.88 -18.19
N THR A 233 -1.68 -12.56 -16.96
CA THR A 233 -2.84 -11.74 -16.62
C THR A 233 -2.37 -10.54 -15.81
N ARG A 234 -2.82 -9.34 -16.16
CA ARG A 234 -2.65 -8.15 -15.35
C ARG A 234 -3.78 -8.07 -14.32
N THR A 235 -3.42 -7.77 -13.09
CA THR A 235 -4.36 -7.55 -11.98
C THR A 235 -3.78 -6.55 -11.00
N VAL A 236 -4.47 -6.28 -9.90
CA VAL A 236 -4.07 -5.31 -8.87
C VAL A 236 -3.69 -6.03 -7.58
N CYS A 237 -2.68 -5.51 -6.91
CA CYS A 237 -2.20 -6.02 -5.63
C CYS A 237 -3.26 -5.83 -4.52
N THR A 238 -3.47 -6.86 -3.71
CA THR A 238 -4.46 -6.86 -2.62
C THR A 238 -3.94 -6.32 -1.30
N TYR A 239 -2.71 -5.81 -1.21
CA TYR A 239 -2.13 -5.45 0.08
C TYR A 239 -2.44 -4.00 0.49
N CYS A 240 -1.68 -3.03 0.02
CA CYS A 240 -1.83 -1.65 0.51
C CYS A 240 -2.48 -0.71 -0.52
N GLY A 241 -2.82 0.49 -0.06
CA GLY A 241 -3.50 1.52 -0.83
C GLY A 241 -2.71 2.13 -1.99
N VAL A 242 -1.46 1.68 -2.24
CA VAL A 242 -0.74 2.06 -3.47
C VAL A 242 -1.44 1.52 -4.72
N GLY A 243 -2.06 0.32 -4.65
CA GLY A 243 -2.76 -0.26 -5.79
C GLY A 243 -1.83 -0.70 -6.92
N CYS A 244 -0.66 -1.28 -6.62
CA CYS A 244 0.32 -1.72 -7.62
C CYS A 244 -0.30 -2.67 -8.65
N ASN A 245 -0.06 -2.42 -9.93
CA ASN A 245 -0.35 -3.38 -10.98
C ASN A 245 0.62 -4.57 -10.93
N LEU A 246 0.12 -5.74 -11.19
CA LEU A 246 0.87 -7.00 -11.18
C LEU A 246 0.66 -7.75 -12.50
N ASN A 247 1.76 -8.22 -13.12
CA ASN A 247 1.71 -9.19 -14.21
C ASN A 247 1.92 -10.59 -13.62
N VAL A 248 0.85 -11.37 -13.60
CA VAL A 248 0.85 -12.72 -13.03
C VAL A 248 0.95 -13.75 -14.15
N ALA A 249 2.00 -14.54 -14.12
CA ALA A 249 2.24 -15.64 -15.07
C ALA A 249 1.72 -16.96 -14.47
N THR A 250 0.92 -17.70 -15.24
CA THR A 250 0.32 -18.97 -14.80
C THR A 250 0.52 -20.09 -15.78
N LYS A 251 0.48 -21.34 -15.27
CA LYS A 251 0.32 -22.56 -16.04
C LYS A 251 -0.86 -23.35 -15.47
N GLY A 252 -1.96 -23.38 -16.22
CA GLY A 252 -3.24 -23.84 -15.66
C GLY A 252 -3.66 -22.97 -14.47
N SER A 253 -3.96 -23.61 -13.34
CA SER A 253 -4.30 -22.92 -12.08
C SER A 253 -3.08 -22.58 -11.20
N GLU A 254 -1.85 -22.87 -11.64
CA GLU A 254 -0.63 -22.61 -10.87
C GLU A 254 -0.08 -21.22 -11.19
N VAL A 255 0.17 -20.43 -10.16
CA VAL A 255 0.86 -19.14 -10.26
C VAL A 255 2.35 -19.41 -10.26
N LEU A 256 3.01 -19.10 -11.38
CA LEU A 256 4.45 -19.30 -11.56
C LEU A 256 5.26 -18.12 -11.04
N SER A 257 4.87 -16.89 -11.38
CA SER A 257 5.57 -15.69 -10.94
C SER A 257 4.66 -14.46 -10.96
N ILE A 258 5.01 -13.48 -10.15
CA ILE A 258 4.42 -12.15 -10.18
C ILE A 258 5.53 -11.13 -10.46
N GLN A 259 5.34 -10.32 -11.49
CA GLN A 259 6.28 -9.27 -11.89
C GLN A 259 5.58 -7.90 -11.89
N ALA A 260 6.34 -6.85 -11.62
CA ALA A 260 5.88 -5.50 -11.82
C ALA A 260 5.86 -5.17 -13.33
N PRO A 261 4.74 -4.67 -13.88
CA PRO A 261 4.70 -4.26 -15.28
C PRO A 261 5.55 -3.02 -15.52
N THR A 262 6.21 -2.98 -16.68
CA THR A 262 7.11 -1.86 -17.05
C THR A 262 6.35 -0.62 -17.52
N ASP A 263 5.11 -0.79 -17.90
CA ASP A 263 4.20 0.23 -18.44
C ASP A 263 3.13 0.70 -17.43
N SER A 264 3.27 0.36 -16.15
CA SER A 264 2.32 0.81 -15.12
C SER A 264 2.57 2.25 -14.70
N GLU A 265 1.53 3.08 -14.77
CA GLU A 265 1.53 4.44 -14.23
C GLU A 265 1.58 4.47 -12.70
N VAL A 266 1.06 3.44 -12.02
CA VAL A 266 1.00 3.40 -10.56
C VAL A 266 2.34 3.07 -9.94
N ASN A 267 3.02 2.03 -10.44
CA ASN A 267 4.18 1.45 -9.75
C ASN A 267 5.45 1.30 -10.62
N HIS A 268 5.47 1.79 -11.88
CA HIS A 268 6.67 1.96 -12.72
C HIS A 268 7.70 0.83 -12.57
N SER A 269 7.34 -0.40 -12.91
CA SER A 269 8.22 -1.57 -12.79
C SER A 269 8.60 -1.98 -11.37
N HIS A 270 8.06 -1.34 -10.35
CA HIS A 270 8.34 -1.65 -8.96
C HIS A 270 7.18 -2.38 -8.28
N THR A 271 7.49 -3.32 -7.41
CA THR A 271 6.56 -3.90 -6.42
C THR A 271 7.37 -4.34 -5.21
N CYS A 272 6.76 -4.31 -4.04
CA CYS A 272 7.42 -4.70 -2.79
C CYS A 272 7.40 -6.21 -2.57
N LEU A 273 8.03 -6.66 -1.50
CA LEU A 273 8.03 -8.03 -1.00
C LEU A 273 6.64 -8.68 -1.04
N LYS A 274 5.64 -8.00 -0.46
CA LYS A 274 4.27 -8.52 -0.35
C LYS A 274 3.62 -8.72 -1.71
N GLY A 275 3.65 -7.71 -2.56
CA GLY A 275 3.03 -7.76 -3.88
C GLY A 275 3.67 -8.80 -4.81
N ARG A 276 4.99 -9.00 -4.70
CA ARG A 276 5.73 -9.94 -5.56
C ARG A 276 5.65 -11.38 -5.07
N TYR A 277 5.79 -11.62 -3.78
CA TYR A 277 6.08 -12.95 -3.26
C TYR A 277 5.02 -13.51 -2.32
N ALA A 278 4.25 -12.66 -1.64
CA ALA A 278 3.31 -13.12 -0.62
C ALA A 278 1.95 -13.53 -1.21
N PHE A 279 1.95 -14.36 -2.26
CA PHE A 279 0.71 -14.84 -2.91
C PHE A 279 0.37 -16.31 -2.60
N LYS A 280 1.28 -17.06 -1.98
CA LYS A 280 1.07 -18.50 -1.72
C LYS A 280 -0.07 -18.80 -0.76
N PHE A 281 -0.50 -17.82 0.04
CA PHE A 281 -1.69 -17.96 0.87
C PHE A 281 -2.95 -18.35 0.07
N VAL A 282 -3.03 -17.98 -1.20
CA VAL A 282 -4.18 -18.26 -2.08
C VAL A 282 -4.49 -19.75 -2.16
N LYS A 283 -3.46 -20.60 -2.17
CA LYS A 283 -3.58 -22.06 -2.19
C LYS A 283 -3.10 -22.75 -0.91
N HIS A 284 -3.05 -22.03 0.19
CA HIS A 284 -2.61 -22.60 1.47
C HIS A 284 -3.56 -23.72 1.92
N PRO A 285 -3.07 -24.79 2.55
CA PRO A 285 -3.92 -25.90 3.06
C PRO A 285 -5.03 -25.44 4.00
N ASP A 286 -4.78 -24.41 4.82
CA ASP A 286 -5.74 -23.86 5.78
C ASP A 286 -6.92 -23.10 5.13
N ARG A 287 -6.92 -22.88 3.80
CA ARG A 287 -8.04 -22.19 3.12
C ARG A 287 -9.34 -22.91 3.39
N LEU A 288 -10.34 -22.15 3.83
CA LEU A 288 -11.72 -22.61 3.93
C LEU A 288 -12.22 -23.01 2.53
N ARG A 289 -12.96 -24.13 2.45
CA ARG A 289 -13.44 -24.69 1.19
C ARG A 289 -14.90 -25.04 1.20
N LYS A 290 -15.53 -25.10 2.38
CA LYS A 290 -16.95 -25.39 2.56
C LYS A 290 -17.51 -24.44 3.59
N PRO A 291 -18.79 -24.08 3.49
CA PRO A 291 -19.50 -23.43 4.57
C PRO A 291 -19.44 -24.28 5.83
N LEU A 292 -19.33 -23.60 6.98
CA LEU A 292 -19.35 -24.22 8.30
C LEU A 292 -20.53 -23.66 9.08
N ILE A 293 -21.32 -24.50 9.70
CA ILE A 293 -22.40 -24.11 10.60
C ILE A 293 -22.09 -24.63 12.00
N ARG A 294 -22.31 -23.81 13.01
CA ARG A 294 -22.11 -24.19 14.41
C ARG A 294 -23.35 -24.87 14.96
N TYR A 295 -23.21 -26.13 15.36
CA TYR A 295 -24.25 -26.90 16.08
C TYR A 295 -23.68 -27.37 17.41
N ASN A 296 -24.39 -27.10 18.51
CA ASN A 296 -23.96 -27.48 19.85
C ASN A 296 -22.52 -27.11 20.20
N GLY A 297 -22.08 -25.90 19.77
CA GLY A 297 -20.73 -25.39 20.02
C GLY A 297 -19.64 -25.88 19.05
N HIS A 298 -19.94 -26.78 18.11
CA HIS A 298 -18.99 -27.36 17.16
C HIS A 298 -19.33 -26.98 15.71
N PHE A 299 -18.34 -26.67 14.90
CA PHE A 299 -18.51 -26.46 13.48
C PHE A 299 -18.70 -27.76 12.72
N THR A 300 -19.70 -27.78 11.85
CA THR A 300 -19.99 -28.88 10.93
C THR A 300 -19.96 -28.34 9.51
N GLU A 301 -19.32 -29.07 8.59
CA GLU A 301 -19.35 -28.74 7.16
C GLU A 301 -20.77 -28.81 6.61
N ALA A 302 -21.17 -27.83 5.83
CA ALA A 302 -22.47 -27.76 5.17
C ALA A 302 -22.32 -27.50 3.67
N THR A 303 -23.38 -27.74 2.92
CA THR A 303 -23.52 -27.27 1.55
C THR A 303 -23.85 -25.76 1.54
N TRP A 304 -23.67 -25.11 0.40
CA TRP A 304 -24.07 -23.71 0.23
C TRP A 304 -25.57 -23.50 0.42
N GLU A 305 -26.40 -24.44 -0.06
CA GLU A 305 -27.85 -24.36 0.09
C GLU A 305 -28.28 -24.46 1.58
N GLU A 306 -27.70 -25.40 2.32
CA GLU A 306 -27.97 -25.55 3.76
C GLU A 306 -27.53 -24.28 4.53
N ALA A 307 -26.38 -23.73 4.18
CA ALA A 307 -25.89 -22.50 4.81
C ALA A 307 -26.80 -21.30 4.51
N TYR A 308 -27.20 -21.11 3.26
CA TYR A 308 -28.09 -20.01 2.88
C TYR A 308 -29.48 -20.14 3.51
N ASP A 309 -30.05 -21.33 3.56
CA ASP A 309 -31.32 -21.58 4.24
C ASP A 309 -31.25 -21.28 5.73
N TYR A 310 -30.15 -21.69 6.37
CA TYR A 310 -29.92 -21.45 7.80
C TYR A 310 -29.76 -19.98 8.09
N ILE A 311 -28.97 -19.27 7.27
CA ILE A 311 -28.75 -17.80 7.40
C ILE A 311 -30.05 -17.04 7.16
N ALA A 312 -30.74 -17.29 6.04
CA ALA A 312 -31.96 -16.59 5.68
C ALA A 312 -33.04 -16.73 6.76
N LYS A 313 -33.22 -17.95 7.27
CA LYS A 313 -34.19 -18.25 8.36
C LYS A 313 -33.87 -17.45 9.63
N ASN A 314 -32.61 -17.42 10.06
CA ASN A 314 -32.22 -16.72 11.29
C ASN A 314 -32.31 -15.21 11.15
N LEU A 315 -31.80 -14.64 10.04
CA LEU A 315 -31.88 -13.21 9.80
C LEU A 315 -33.33 -12.73 9.66
N GLN A 316 -34.18 -13.51 8.99
CA GLN A 316 -35.60 -13.18 8.85
C GLN A 316 -36.31 -13.23 10.19
N ARG A 317 -36.11 -14.27 11.00
CA ARG A 317 -36.61 -14.37 12.37
C ARG A 317 -36.22 -13.16 13.21
N ILE A 318 -34.94 -12.79 13.23
CA ILE A 318 -34.44 -11.65 14.00
C ILE A 318 -35.09 -10.34 13.54
N LYS A 319 -35.23 -10.14 12.21
CA LYS A 319 -35.92 -8.98 11.65
C LYS A 319 -37.38 -8.90 12.07
N GLU A 320 -38.09 -10.05 12.08
CA GLU A 320 -39.50 -10.13 12.48
C GLU A 320 -39.69 -9.91 13.99
N GLU A 321 -38.82 -10.48 14.84
CA GLU A 321 -38.92 -10.39 16.30
C GLU A 321 -38.43 -9.06 16.88
N HIS A 322 -37.36 -8.47 16.27
CA HIS A 322 -36.65 -7.33 16.87
C HIS A 322 -36.58 -6.10 15.96
N GLY A 323 -37.09 -6.21 14.73
CA GLY A 323 -37.00 -5.15 13.72
C GLY A 323 -35.65 -5.12 12.99
N GLY A 324 -35.59 -4.35 11.88
CA GLY A 324 -34.40 -4.28 11.03
C GLY A 324 -33.16 -3.68 11.69
N ASN A 325 -33.33 -2.78 12.64
CA ASN A 325 -32.22 -2.18 13.39
C ASN A 325 -31.48 -3.17 14.28
N ALA A 326 -32.02 -4.36 14.52
CA ALA A 326 -31.35 -5.43 15.24
C ALA A 326 -30.30 -6.17 14.39
N VAL A 327 -30.16 -5.82 13.12
CA VAL A 327 -29.17 -6.41 12.18
C VAL A 327 -28.14 -5.37 11.79
N GLY A 328 -26.87 -5.76 11.71
CA GLY A 328 -25.78 -4.91 11.25
C GLY A 328 -24.81 -5.64 10.32
N GLY A 329 -23.95 -4.89 9.66
CA GLY A 329 -22.91 -5.40 8.77
C GLY A 329 -21.59 -4.66 8.92
N ILE A 330 -20.49 -5.40 8.81
CA ILE A 330 -19.13 -4.87 8.72
C ILE A 330 -18.54 -5.34 7.39
N SER A 331 -18.22 -4.38 6.52
CA SER A 331 -17.64 -4.62 5.20
C SER A 331 -16.13 -4.40 5.22
N SER A 332 -15.44 -4.81 4.16
CA SER A 332 -13.99 -4.86 4.13
C SER A 332 -13.36 -4.09 2.97
N ALA A 333 -12.25 -3.43 3.27
CA ALA A 333 -11.35 -2.88 2.25
C ALA A 333 -10.56 -3.96 1.47
N ARG A 334 -10.77 -5.25 1.73
CA ARG A 334 -10.21 -6.37 0.97
C ARG A 334 -11.09 -6.81 -0.17
N CYS A 335 -12.35 -6.46 -0.08
CA CYS A 335 -13.37 -6.75 -1.07
C CYS A 335 -13.37 -5.70 -2.17
N THR A 336 -13.90 -6.06 -3.35
CA THR A 336 -13.99 -5.14 -4.49
C THR A 336 -15.01 -4.01 -4.23
N ASN A 337 -15.04 -3.01 -5.08
CA ASN A 337 -16.06 -1.96 -5.01
C ASN A 337 -17.47 -2.57 -5.14
N GLU A 338 -17.62 -3.52 -6.06
CA GLU A 338 -18.87 -4.22 -6.32
C GLU A 338 -19.35 -5.00 -5.11
N GLU A 339 -18.44 -5.69 -4.42
CA GLU A 339 -18.73 -6.48 -3.22
C GLU A 339 -19.11 -5.58 -2.03
N ASN A 340 -18.39 -4.49 -1.83
CA ASN A 340 -18.72 -3.47 -0.83
C ASN A 340 -20.08 -2.81 -1.12
N TYR A 341 -20.35 -2.47 -2.38
CA TYR A 341 -21.63 -1.90 -2.80
C TYR A 341 -22.80 -2.86 -2.51
N LEU A 342 -22.64 -4.13 -2.83
CA LEU A 342 -23.67 -5.14 -2.56
C LEU A 342 -23.90 -5.35 -1.06
N MET A 343 -22.84 -5.33 -0.26
CA MET A 343 -22.96 -5.50 1.19
C MET A 343 -23.77 -4.36 1.83
N GLN A 344 -23.49 -3.09 1.47
CA GLN A 344 -24.28 -1.98 1.98
C GLN A 344 -25.73 -2.02 1.47
N LYS A 345 -25.93 -2.41 0.20
CA LYS A 345 -27.27 -2.58 -0.38
C LYS A 345 -28.05 -3.69 0.37
N PHE A 346 -27.43 -4.81 0.65
CA PHE A 346 -28.04 -5.91 1.41
C PHE A 346 -28.54 -5.47 2.79
N ILE A 347 -27.71 -4.74 3.55
CA ILE A 347 -28.10 -4.28 4.88
C ILE A 347 -29.20 -3.20 4.79
N ARG A 348 -29.06 -2.24 3.90
CA ARG A 348 -30.01 -1.11 3.78
C ARG A 348 -31.36 -1.55 3.22
N VAL A 349 -31.36 -2.25 2.10
CA VAL A 349 -32.58 -2.70 1.42
C VAL A 349 -33.19 -3.88 2.13
N GLY A 350 -32.37 -4.86 2.56
CA GLY A 350 -32.83 -6.07 3.18
C GLY A 350 -33.47 -5.87 4.56
N PHE A 351 -32.92 -4.94 5.34
CA PHE A 351 -33.36 -4.75 6.72
C PHE A 351 -33.94 -3.36 7.01
N GLY A 352 -33.81 -2.41 6.08
CA GLY A 352 -34.27 -1.04 6.29
C GLY A 352 -33.49 -0.31 7.39
N THR A 353 -32.19 -0.59 7.51
CA THR A 353 -31.31 0.02 8.52
C THR A 353 -30.02 0.53 7.89
N ASN A 354 -29.42 1.55 8.50
CA ASN A 354 -28.10 2.06 8.12
C ASN A 354 -26.96 1.51 9.02
N ASN A 355 -27.18 0.42 9.73
CA ASN A 355 -26.17 -0.25 10.56
C ASN A 355 -25.14 -1.01 9.68
N ILE A 356 -24.47 -0.28 8.81
CA ILE A 356 -23.39 -0.76 7.94
C ILE A 356 -22.18 0.14 8.09
N ASP A 357 -21.02 -0.44 8.39
CA ASP A 357 -19.75 0.26 8.44
C ASP A 357 -18.65 -0.60 7.83
N ALA A 358 -17.43 -0.12 7.80
CA ALA A 358 -16.29 -0.85 7.26
C ALA A 358 -15.02 -0.52 8.04
N CYS A 359 -13.97 -1.31 7.83
CA CYS A 359 -12.65 -1.07 8.43
C CYS A 359 -12.07 0.33 8.16
N ALA A 360 -12.62 1.09 7.21
CA ALA A 360 -12.32 2.50 7.05
C ALA A 360 -12.60 3.32 8.33
N ARG A 361 -13.54 2.85 9.18
CA ARG A 361 -13.88 3.46 10.46
C ARG A 361 -12.68 3.52 11.39
N VAL A 362 -12.01 2.40 11.57
CA VAL A 362 -10.87 2.24 12.48
C VAL A 362 -9.54 2.69 11.87
N CYS A 363 -9.57 3.35 10.70
CA CYS A 363 -8.38 3.66 9.92
C CYS A 363 -8.32 5.14 9.49
N HIS A 364 -9.08 5.52 8.46
CA HIS A 364 -9.02 6.83 7.80
C HIS A 364 -10.34 7.61 7.81
N SER A 365 -11.29 7.25 8.67
CA SER A 365 -12.50 8.08 8.83
C SER A 365 -12.19 9.52 9.26
N PRO A 366 -11.18 9.81 10.12
CA PRO A 366 -10.75 11.18 10.41
C PRO A 366 -10.23 11.93 9.17
N THR A 367 -9.52 11.24 8.27
CA THR A 367 -9.11 11.84 6.98
C THR A 367 -10.33 12.24 6.13
N ALA A 368 -11.27 11.32 5.97
CA ALA A 368 -12.47 11.58 5.17
C ALA A 368 -13.26 12.76 5.75
N TRP A 369 -13.45 12.77 7.07
CA TRP A 369 -14.17 13.84 7.77
C TRP A 369 -13.42 15.17 7.70
N GLY A 370 -12.14 15.22 8.12
CA GLY A 370 -11.36 16.46 8.18
C GLY A 370 -11.18 17.12 6.81
N MET A 371 -10.82 16.34 5.78
CA MET A 371 -10.70 16.88 4.42
C MET A 371 -12.06 17.28 3.83
N GLN A 372 -13.13 16.57 4.16
CA GLN A 372 -14.50 16.97 3.77
C GLN A 372 -14.90 18.30 4.38
N LYS A 373 -14.57 18.55 5.64
CA LYS A 373 -14.80 19.84 6.31
C LYS A 373 -13.98 20.97 5.72
N ALA A 374 -12.71 20.72 5.43
CA ALA A 374 -11.82 21.73 4.86
C ALA A 374 -12.06 21.97 3.35
N PHE A 375 -12.21 20.92 2.54
CA PHE A 375 -12.22 20.99 1.07
C PHE A 375 -13.55 20.59 0.43
N GLY A 376 -14.42 19.88 1.15
CA GLY A 376 -15.63 19.27 0.61
C GLY A 376 -15.42 17.89 -0.02
N THR A 377 -14.21 17.34 0.05
CA THR A 377 -13.88 16.00 -0.49
C THR A 377 -12.89 15.30 0.44
N GLY A 378 -13.20 14.10 0.89
CA GLY A 378 -12.41 13.35 1.86
C GLY A 378 -11.37 12.42 1.24
N ALA A 379 -10.74 12.79 0.13
CA ALA A 379 -9.78 11.96 -0.59
C ALA A 379 -8.55 12.75 -1.07
N ALA A 380 -7.50 12.03 -1.48
CA ALA A 380 -6.27 12.65 -1.99
C ALA A 380 -6.54 13.72 -3.05
N THR A 381 -5.93 14.88 -2.92
CA THR A 381 -6.17 16.00 -3.86
C THR A 381 -5.44 15.82 -5.19
N ASN A 382 -4.34 15.08 -5.18
CA ASN A 382 -3.42 14.90 -6.29
C ASN A 382 -3.05 13.42 -6.48
N SER A 383 -2.30 13.12 -7.54
CA SER A 383 -1.71 11.81 -7.81
C SER A 383 -0.35 11.64 -7.09
N ILE A 384 0.08 10.40 -6.86
CA ILE A 384 1.45 10.09 -6.42
C ILE A 384 2.49 10.46 -7.49
N GLU A 385 2.11 10.50 -8.76
CA GLU A 385 2.96 10.96 -9.86
C GLU A 385 3.40 12.43 -9.70
N ASP A 386 2.60 13.24 -9.03
CA ASP A 386 2.94 14.66 -8.76
C ASP A 386 4.19 14.83 -7.88
N LEU A 387 4.69 13.77 -7.24
CA LEU A 387 6.01 13.74 -6.62
C LEU A 387 7.13 14.20 -7.59
N GLU A 388 6.98 13.96 -8.89
CA GLU A 388 7.98 14.41 -9.89
C GLU A 388 8.07 15.93 -10.01
N TYR A 389 7.04 16.66 -9.61
CA TYR A 389 6.95 18.11 -9.73
C TYR A 389 7.13 18.84 -8.39
N THR A 390 7.07 18.12 -7.27
CA THR A 390 7.15 18.75 -5.95
C THR A 390 8.54 19.28 -5.62
N ASN A 391 8.58 20.34 -4.80
CA ASN A 391 9.81 21.00 -4.34
C ASN A 391 10.03 20.84 -2.82
N CYS A 392 9.05 20.31 -2.09
CA CYS A 392 9.18 19.95 -0.68
C CYS A 392 8.19 18.83 -0.34
N ILE A 393 8.59 17.91 0.51
CA ILE A 393 7.77 16.79 0.97
C ILE A 393 7.63 16.88 2.49
N LEU A 394 6.38 16.92 2.97
CA LEU A 394 6.03 16.80 4.38
C LEU A 394 5.38 15.44 4.63
N ILE A 395 5.89 14.68 5.59
CA ILE A 395 5.28 13.41 6.03
C ILE A 395 4.93 13.54 7.51
N THR A 396 3.67 13.31 7.85
CA THR A 396 3.18 13.36 9.23
C THR A 396 2.56 12.04 9.63
N GLY A 397 3.08 11.41 10.70
CA GLY A 397 2.53 10.19 11.29
C GLY A 397 2.41 9.04 10.29
N ALA A 398 3.43 8.83 9.47
CA ALA A 398 3.45 7.77 8.46
C ALA A 398 4.85 7.22 8.22
N ASN A 399 4.96 5.90 8.09
CA ASN A 399 6.15 5.23 7.60
C ASN A 399 5.87 4.57 6.24
N PRO A 400 6.01 5.31 5.12
CA PRO A 400 5.70 4.76 3.81
C PRO A 400 6.66 3.65 3.35
N THR A 401 7.87 3.54 3.90
CA THR A 401 8.80 2.45 3.56
C THR A 401 8.31 1.08 4.04
N GLU A 402 7.54 1.03 5.10
CA GLU A 402 6.91 -0.18 5.63
C GLU A 402 5.46 -0.33 5.14
N GLY A 403 4.63 0.70 5.31
CA GLY A 403 3.20 0.66 5.01
C GLY A 403 2.87 0.77 3.52
N HIS A 404 3.64 1.56 2.75
CA HIS A 404 3.44 1.85 1.32
C HIS A 404 4.76 1.80 0.55
N PRO A 405 5.45 0.65 0.48
CA PRO A 405 6.88 0.61 0.12
C PRO A 405 7.23 1.20 -1.24
N VAL A 406 6.33 1.10 -2.23
CA VAL A 406 6.54 1.67 -3.56
C VAL A 406 6.48 3.20 -3.51
N THR A 407 5.54 3.78 -2.77
CA THR A 407 5.49 5.23 -2.52
C THR A 407 6.72 5.69 -1.71
N GLY A 408 7.12 4.92 -0.69
CA GLY A 408 8.33 5.18 0.07
C GLY A 408 9.60 5.23 -0.80
N SER A 409 9.72 4.33 -1.77
CA SER A 409 10.80 4.35 -2.75
C SER A 409 10.77 5.58 -3.64
N LYS A 410 9.60 5.98 -4.15
CA LYS A 410 9.44 7.20 -4.95
C LYS A 410 9.86 8.44 -4.15
N ILE A 411 9.45 8.53 -2.88
CA ILE A 411 9.86 9.61 -1.97
C ILE A 411 11.38 9.62 -1.79
N LYS A 412 12.03 8.50 -1.47
CA LYS A 412 13.49 8.40 -1.35
C LYS A 412 14.19 8.90 -2.61
N GLN A 413 13.74 8.48 -3.78
CA GLN A 413 14.33 8.89 -5.07
C GLN A 413 14.21 10.40 -5.31
N ARG A 414 13.07 11.02 -4.92
CA ARG A 414 12.91 12.48 -5.02
C ARG A 414 13.86 13.22 -4.08
N VAL A 415 13.99 12.74 -2.85
CA VAL A 415 14.91 13.31 -1.85
C VAL A 415 16.37 13.20 -2.29
N MET A 416 16.77 12.07 -2.85
CA MET A 416 18.11 11.89 -3.43
C MET A 416 18.39 12.82 -4.63
N LYS A 417 17.35 13.27 -5.34
CA LYS A 417 17.43 14.31 -6.37
C LYS A 417 17.46 15.74 -5.80
N GLY A 418 17.50 15.89 -4.46
CA GLY A 418 17.66 17.17 -3.78
C GLY A 418 16.37 17.83 -3.28
N VAL A 419 15.22 17.16 -3.34
CA VAL A 419 13.97 17.67 -2.76
C VAL A 419 14.01 17.53 -1.23
N PRO A 420 13.82 18.61 -0.44
CA PRO A 420 13.83 18.53 1.01
C PRO A 420 12.65 17.71 1.53
N LEU A 421 12.95 16.89 2.54
CA LEU A 421 11.98 16.07 3.26
C LEU A 421 11.86 16.54 4.70
N ILE A 422 10.64 16.71 5.17
CA ILE A 422 10.28 16.98 6.56
C ILE A 422 9.52 15.76 7.08
N VAL A 423 9.96 15.17 8.19
CA VAL A 423 9.30 14.04 8.86
C VAL A 423 8.82 14.49 10.23
N ILE A 424 7.53 14.31 10.49
CA ILE A 424 6.88 14.49 11.79
C ILE A 424 6.41 13.12 12.25
N ASP A 425 7.19 12.46 13.10
CA ASP A 425 6.90 11.11 13.60
C ASP A 425 7.57 10.90 14.97
N PRO A 426 6.94 10.24 15.94
CA PRO A 426 7.54 9.95 17.24
C PRO A 426 8.71 8.95 17.17
N ARG A 427 8.86 8.23 16.07
CA ARG A 427 9.95 7.27 15.84
C ARG A 427 10.98 7.77 14.84
N GLU A 428 12.19 7.29 14.95
CA GLU A 428 13.18 7.39 13.89
C GLU A 428 12.90 6.34 12.81
N ILE A 429 11.97 6.67 11.90
CA ILE A 429 11.63 5.81 10.75
C ILE A 429 12.75 5.81 9.69
N GLU A 430 12.72 4.84 8.76
CA GLU A 430 13.77 4.65 7.73
C GLU A 430 13.96 5.85 6.80
N LEU A 431 13.01 6.80 6.77
CA LEU A 431 13.15 8.04 5.99
C LEU A 431 13.90 9.14 6.76
N VAL A 432 14.07 9.04 8.07
CA VAL A 432 14.73 10.07 8.89
C VAL A 432 16.17 10.35 8.45
N PRO A 433 17.02 9.36 8.11
CA PRO A 433 18.36 9.62 7.59
C PRO A 433 18.40 10.42 6.28
N TYR A 434 17.30 10.46 5.54
CA TYR A 434 17.14 11.22 4.29
C TYR A 434 16.47 12.58 4.53
N ALA A 435 15.86 12.79 5.71
CA ALA A 435 15.10 13.98 6.02
C ALA A 435 16.02 15.19 6.33
N LYS A 436 15.66 16.35 5.79
CA LYS A 436 16.28 17.61 6.18
C LYS A 436 15.87 18.03 7.59
N HIS A 437 14.60 17.73 7.97
CA HIS A 437 14.06 18.01 9.28
C HIS A 437 13.32 16.79 9.82
N HIS A 438 13.63 16.41 11.08
CA HIS A 438 12.86 15.42 11.84
C HIS A 438 12.31 16.08 13.09
N LEU A 439 11.00 16.15 13.18
CA LEU A 439 10.25 16.68 14.33
C LEU A 439 9.68 15.51 15.13
N GLN A 440 10.50 14.99 16.06
CA GLN A 440 10.17 13.80 16.85
C GLN A 440 9.31 14.18 18.04
N LEU A 441 8.00 14.27 17.83
CA LEU A 441 7.02 14.70 18.84
C LEU A 441 6.67 13.60 19.84
N ARG A 442 6.05 13.98 20.97
CA ARG A 442 5.34 13.05 21.86
C ARG A 442 4.07 12.55 21.17
N PRO A 443 3.76 11.24 21.20
CA PRO A 443 2.50 10.73 20.65
C PRO A 443 1.28 11.47 21.22
N GLY A 444 0.28 11.74 20.37
CA GLY A 444 -0.96 12.44 20.75
C GLY A 444 -0.90 13.96 20.61
N THR A 445 0.26 14.56 20.33
CA THR A 445 0.44 16.03 20.35
C THR A 445 0.52 16.67 18.96
N ASN A 446 -0.02 16.02 17.95
CA ASN A 446 0.03 16.48 16.57
C ASN A 446 -0.53 17.91 16.38
N VAL A 447 -1.70 18.20 16.97
CA VAL A 447 -2.35 19.52 16.86
C VAL A 447 -1.43 20.62 17.41
N ALA A 448 -0.87 20.42 18.60
CA ALA A 448 0.02 21.42 19.22
C ALA A 448 1.25 21.73 18.37
N LEU A 449 1.86 20.69 17.75
CA LEU A 449 3.03 20.85 16.89
C LEU A 449 2.66 21.55 15.58
N LEU A 450 1.58 21.14 14.94
CA LEU A 450 1.14 21.67 13.66
C LEU A 450 0.63 23.11 13.78
N ASP A 451 -0.01 23.49 14.89
CA ASP A 451 -0.37 24.89 15.17
C ASP A 451 0.87 25.75 15.31
N MET A 452 1.91 25.29 16.02
CA MET A 452 3.20 26.00 16.11
C MET A 452 3.88 26.07 14.72
N PHE A 453 3.76 25.05 13.93
CA PHE A 453 4.26 25.02 12.53
C PHE A 453 3.55 26.10 11.69
N ALA A 454 2.22 26.15 11.74
CA ALA A 454 1.42 27.16 11.06
C ALA A 454 1.68 28.59 11.60
N TYR A 455 1.88 28.73 12.91
CA TYR A 455 2.28 30.00 13.51
C TYR A 455 3.58 30.56 12.89
N TYR A 456 4.61 29.72 12.72
CA TYR A 456 5.87 30.19 12.14
C TYR A 456 5.78 30.49 10.64
N ILE A 457 4.87 29.85 9.90
CA ILE A 457 4.56 30.27 8.52
C ILE A 457 3.94 31.66 8.51
N LEU A 458 2.99 31.91 9.41
CA LEU A 458 2.33 33.21 9.57
C LEU A 458 3.33 34.31 10.02
N GLU A 459 4.14 34.02 11.05
CA GLU A 459 5.18 34.95 11.57
C GLU A 459 6.17 35.35 10.50
N ALA A 460 6.60 34.40 9.65
CA ALA A 460 7.53 34.65 8.56
C ALA A 460 6.89 35.35 7.35
N GLY A 461 5.59 35.56 7.35
CA GLY A 461 4.86 36.18 6.24
C GLY A 461 4.83 35.31 4.97
N LEU A 462 4.99 33.98 5.10
CA LEU A 462 5.08 33.03 3.98
C LEU A 462 3.69 32.44 3.63
N ILE A 463 2.63 33.22 3.81
CA ILE A 463 1.26 32.85 3.46
C ILE A 463 0.91 33.34 2.04
N ASP A 464 0.09 32.58 1.33
CA ASP A 464 -0.47 32.96 0.04
C ASP A 464 -1.78 33.75 0.25
N GLN A 465 -1.64 35.07 0.47
CA GLN A 465 -2.78 35.96 0.73
C GLN A 465 -3.79 35.98 -0.42
N ASP A 466 -3.32 35.88 -1.65
CA ASP A 466 -4.17 35.88 -2.84
C ASP A 466 -5.04 34.63 -2.91
N PHE A 467 -4.45 33.46 -2.62
CA PHE A 467 -5.16 32.20 -2.52
C PHE A 467 -6.21 32.24 -1.40
N ILE A 468 -5.79 32.67 -0.20
CA ILE A 468 -6.66 32.76 0.98
C ILE A 468 -7.88 33.64 0.67
N LYS A 469 -7.64 34.86 0.17
CA LYS A 469 -8.70 35.83 -0.11
C LYS A 469 -9.69 35.37 -1.19
N LYS A 470 -9.20 34.66 -2.20
CA LYS A 470 -10.03 34.25 -3.36
C LYS A 470 -10.73 32.93 -3.14
N ARG A 471 -10.15 32.04 -2.34
CA ARG A 471 -10.55 30.65 -2.32
C ARG A 471 -10.93 30.10 -0.92
N CYS A 472 -10.73 30.87 0.14
CA CYS A 472 -10.94 30.37 1.50
C CYS A 472 -11.88 31.27 2.31
N GLU A 473 -12.42 30.71 3.37
CA GLU A 473 -13.23 31.37 4.40
C GLU A 473 -12.68 31.10 5.79
N ASN A 474 -13.09 31.88 6.78
CA ASN A 474 -12.73 31.72 8.20
C ASN A 474 -11.26 31.99 8.51
N TRP A 475 -10.56 32.77 7.68
CA TRP A 475 -9.14 33.09 7.86
C TRP A 475 -8.89 33.91 9.14
N GLU A 476 -9.68 34.90 9.41
CA GLU A 476 -9.48 35.83 10.53
C GLU A 476 -9.51 35.12 11.89
N GLU A 477 -10.44 34.17 12.07
CA GLU A 477 -10.52 33.36 13.27
C GLU A 477 -9.31 32.46 13.43
N PHE A 478 -8.89 31.82 12.34
CA PHE A 478 -7.70 30.96 12.30
C PHE A 478 -6.43 31.75 12.61
N GLU A 479 -6.23 32.90 11.96
CA GLU A 479 -5.08 33.78 12.19
C GLU A 479 -5.04 34.26 13.64
N GLN A 480 -6.18 34.69 14.19
CA GLN A 480 -6.26 35.13 15.58
C GLN A 480 -5.94 34.00 16.55
N GLY A 481 -6.40 32.78 16.26
CA GLY A 481 -6.08 31.58 17.02
C GLY A 481 -4.58 31.32 17.07
N LEU A 482 -3.90 31.36 15.92
CA LEU A 482 -2.46 31.19 15.83
C LEU A 482 -1.68 32.29 16.57
N ARG A 483 -2.09 33.56 16.44
CA ARG A 483 -1.42 34.70 17.14
C ARG A 483 -1.54 34.61 18.65
N ASN A 484 -2.59 33.98 19.16
CA ASN A 484 -2.81 33.76 20.58
C ASN A 484 -2.21 32.47 21.13
N LEU A 485 -1.43 31.73 20.31
CA LEU A 485 -0.81 30.48 20.72
C LEU A 485 0.26 30.70 21.78
N ASN A 486 0.20 29.97 22.88
CA ASN A 486 1.26 29.95 23.89
C ASN A 486 2.39 29.03 23.42
N LEU A 487 3.44 29.60 22.84
CA LEU A 487 4.55 28.86 22.29
C LEU A 487 5.34 28.05 23.33
N ASP A 488 5.47 28.57 24.55
CA ASP A 488 6.20 27.86 25.63
C ASP A 488 5.43 26.62 26.10
N GLU A 489 4.11 26.72 26.18
CA GLU A 489 3.24 25.61 26.51
C GLU A 489 3.23 24.57 25.38
N SER A 490 3.06 25.03 24.14
CA SER A 490 3.06 24.15 22.94
C SER A 490 4.36 23.36 22.84
N GLU A 491 5.53 24.03 22.98
CA GLU A 491 6.84 23.37 22.96
C GLU A 491 6.98 22.29 24.04
N ARG A 492 6.54 22.58 25.28
CA ARG A 492 6.54 21.58 26.36
C ARG A 492 5.61 20.42 26.06
N THR A 493 4.47 20.67 25.46
CA THR A 493 3.44 19.68 25.12
C THR A 493 3.98 18.66 24.11
N HIS A 494 4.51 19.10 22.98
CA HIS A 494 4.99 18.19 21.92
C HIS A 494 6.46 17.77 22.08
N GLY A 495 7.24 18.46 22.91
CA GLY A 495 8.62 18.10 23.25
C GLY A 495 9.62 18.24 22.10
N VAL A 496 9.35 19.09 21.10
CA VAL A 496 10.25 19.40 19.98
C VAL A 496 10.73 20.85 20.12
N PRO A 497 12.03 21.14 20.11
CA PRO A 497 12.53 22.51 20.18
C PRO A 497 11.92 23.42 19.11
N ARG A 498 11.41 24.58 19.52
CA ARG A 498 10.71 25.54 18.64
C ARG A 498 11.53 25.96 17.42
N GLU A 499 12.85 26.04 17.54
CA GLU A 499 13.73 26.41 16.43
C GLU A 499 13.71 25.35 15.33
N LYS A 500 13.57 24.07 15.70
CA LYS A 500 13.41 22.97 14.73
C LYS A 500 12.07 23.08 14.02
N VAL A 501 10.99 23.36 14.74
CA VAL A 501 9.65 23.55 14.16
C VAL A 501 9.65 24.74 13.23
N ARG A 502 10.25 25.89 13.66
CA ARG A 502 10.39 27.09 12.84
C ARG A 502 11.16 26.84 11.55
N ALA A 503 12.31 26.15 11.64
CA ALA A 503 13.13 25.85 10.46
C ALA A 503 12.37 24.97 9.45
N ALA A 504 11.67 23.96 9.91
CA ALA A 504 10.86 23.08 9.08
C ALA A 504 9.67 23.82 8.43
N ALA A 505 9.00 24.68 9.19
CA ALA A 505 7.86 25.48 8.72
C ALA A 505 8.28 26.44 7.59
N ILE A 506 9.42 27.13 7.76
CA ILE A 506 9.98 28.02 6.74
C ILE A 506 10.39 27.22 5.49
N GLU A 507 11.02 26.04 5.65
CA GLU A 507 11.38 25.19 4.52
C GLU A 507 10.16 24.80 3.69
N TYR A 508 9.08 24.35 4.36
CA TYR A 508 7.83 23.96 3.71
C TYR A 508 7.19 25.13 2.96
N ALA A 509 7.06 26.28 3.63
CA ALA A 509 6.34 27.42 3.08
C ALA A 509 7.13 28.21 2.03
N SER A 510 8.47 28.12 2.04
CA SER A 510 9.33 28.74 1.03
C SER A 510 9.43 27.95 -0.28
N ALA A 511 8.97 26.70 -0.28
CA ALA A 511 8.98 25.87 -1.48
C ALA A 511 7.97 26.39 -2.52
N LYS A 512 8.32 26.30 -3.82
CA LYS A 512 7.40 26.66 -4.92
C LYS A 512 6.16 25.78 -4.97
N GLY A 513 6.24 24.59 -4.41
CA GLY A 513 5.15 23.64 -4.26
C GLY A 513 5.55 22.56 -3.27
N ALA A 514 4.65 22.22 -2.37
CA ALA A 514 4.86 21.21 -1.36
C ALA A 514 3.71 20.19 -1.32
N MET A 515 4.08 18.92 -1.18
CA MET A 515 3.12 17.83 -0.98
C MET A 515 3.14 17.39 0.49
N ALA A 516 1.97 17.31 1.10
CA ALA A 516 1.77 16.84 2.46
C ALA A 516 1.17 15.42 2.48
N PHE A 517 1.91 14.47 3.01
CA PHE A 517 1.46 13.09 3.23
C PHE A 517 1.14 12.87 4.69
N HIS A 518 0.08 12.13 4.98
CA HIS A 518 -0.21 11.70 6.35
C HIS A 518 -0.72 10.26 6.39
N GLY A 519 -0.55 9.62 7.52
CA GLY A 519 -0.96 8.24 7.75
C GLY A 519 -1.70 8.03 9.05
N LEU A 520 -1.69 6.80 9.54
CA LEU A 520 -2.42 6.37 10.74
C LEU A 520 -1.92 7.03 12.03
N GLY A 521 -0.66 7.50 12.08
CA GLY A 521 -0.13 8.31 13.18
C GLY A 521 -0.74 9.72 13.27
N VAL A 522 -1.61 10.09 12.32
CA VAL A 522 -2.47 11.27 12.36
C VAL A 522 -3.90 10.90 12.72
N THR A 523 -4.43 9.82 12.13
CA THR A 523 -5.87 9.52 12.19
C THR A 523 -6.27 8.67 13.39
N GLU A 524 -5.40 7.79 13.88
CA GLU A 524 -5.69 6.89 14.99
C GLU A 524 -5.39 7.55 16.36
N HIS A 525 -5.95 8.75 16.55
CA HIS A 525 -5.87 9.55 17.77
C HIS A 525 -7.25 10.09 18.13
N SER A 526 -7.45 10.44 19.40
CA SER A 526 -8.68 11.10 19.90
C SER A 526 -8.98 12.44 19.19
N HIS A 527 -7.98 13.05 18.57
CA HIS A 527 -8.08 14.31 17.81
C HIS A 527 -7.64 14.13 16.34
N GLY A 528 -7.82 12.94 15.77
CA GLY A 528 -7.40 12.63 14.42
C GLY A 528 -8.03 13.54 13.36
N SER A 529 -9.33 13.77 13.44
CA SER A 529 -10.07 14.67 12.54
C SER A 529 -9.56 16.11 12.60
N LYS A 530 -9.30 16.63 13.80
CA LYS A 530 -8.73 17.96 14.03
C LYS A 530 -7.33 18.09 13.43
N THR A 531 -6.48 17.08 13.63
CA THR A 531 -5.12 17.02 13.04
C THR A 531 -5.16 17.07 11.51
N VAL A 532 -6.09 16.33 10.89
CA VAL A 532 -6.26 16.34 9.42
C VAL A 532 -6.68 17.73 8.93
N MET A 533 -7.61 18.40 9.65
CA MET A 533 -8.00 19.78 9.30
C MET A 533 -6.83 20.75 9.42
N THR A 534 -5.99 20.64 10.45
CA THR A 534 -4.79 21.49 10.60
C THR A 534 -3.77 21.26 9.45
N ILE A 535 -3.59 20.02 9.00
CA ILE A 535 -2.75 19.74 7.80
C ILE A 535 -3.37 20.40 6.55
N ALA A 536 -4.68 20.33 6.39
CA ALA A 536 -5.38 20.99 5.29
C ALA A 536 -5.25 22.52 5.36
N ASP A 537 -5.31 23.10 6.55
CA ASP A 537 -5.13 24.53 6.78
C ASP A 537 -3.72 24.98 6.40
N ILE A 538 -2.69 24.21 6.76
CA ILE A 538 -1.30 24.48 6.37
C ILE A 538 -1.16 24.46 4.83
N ALA A 539 -1.80 23.53 4.15
CA ALA A 539 -1.78 23.47 2.70
C ALA A 539 -2.53 24.64 2.06
N MET A 540 -3.67 25.07 2.62
CA MET A 540 -4.44 26.23 2.14
C MET A 540 -3.72 27.55 2.39
N MET A 541 -3.15 27.76 3.59
CA MET A 541 -2.45 29.02 3.91
C MET A 541 -1.22 29.28 3.04
N THR A 542 -0.63 28.23 2.47
CA THR A 542 0.52 28.29 1.58
C THR A 542 0.19 28.11 0.09
N GLY A 543 -1.10 28.05 -0.28
CA GLY A 543 -1.55 27.87 -1.66
C GLY A 543 -1.16 26.51 -2.28
N ASN A 544 -0.91 25.49 -1.47
CA ASN A 544 -0.45 24.17 -1.92
C ASN A 544 -1.62 23.23 -2.28
N ILE A 545 -2.61 23.72 -3.03
CA ILE A 545 -3.79 22.96 -3.50
C ILE A 545 -4.13 23.32 -4.94
N GLY A 546 -4.54 22.32 -5.73
CA GLY A 546 -5.16 22.50 -7.04
C GLY A 546 -4.21 22.71 -8.21
N ARG A 547 -2.96 22.30 -8.09
CA ARG A 547 -1.95 22.36 -9.16
C ARG A 547 -0.96 21.19 -9.06
N PRO A 548 -0.17 20.89 -10.09
CA PRO A 548 0.86 19.85 -10.05
C PRO A 548 1.91 20.08 -8.96
N GLY A 549 2.39 19.02 -8.34
CA GLY A 549 3.47 19.03 -7.36
C GLY A 549 3.11 19.55 -5.98
N VAL A 550 1.82 19.69 -5.67
CA VAL A 550 1.31 20.10 -4.35
C VAL A 550 0.21 19.14 -3.88
N GLY A 551 -0.41 19.45 -2.76
CA GLY A 551 -1.62 18.76 -2.30
C GLY A 551 -1.49 18.03 -0.97
N VAL A 552 -2.62 17.49 -0.52
CA VAL A 552 -2.76 16.67 0.69
C VAL A 552 -3.09 15.24 0.27
N LEU A 553 -2.20 14.31 0.58
CA LEU A 553 -2.28 12.92 0.16
C LEU A 553 -2.29 11.98 1.37
N PRO A 554 -3.46 11.50 1.77
CA PRO A 554 -3.54 10.46 2.79
C PRO A 554 -2.98 9.14 2.27
N LEU A 555 -2.08 8.53 3.01
CA LEU A 555 -1.55 7.19 2.72
C LEU A 555 -2.55 6.14 3.22
N ARG A 556 -3.58 5.87 2.41
CA ARG A 556 -4.63 4.89 2.71
C ARG A 556 -4.02 3.51 2.95
N GLY A 557 -4.31 2.91 4.11
CA GLY A 557 -3.68 1.65 4.54
C GLY A 557 -3.99 0.48 3.62
N GLN A 558 -5.23 0.05 3.58
CA GLN A 558 -5.65 -1.13 2.82
C GLN A 558 -5.93 -0.81 1.35
N ASN A 559 -5.88 -1.85 0.51
CA ASN A 559 -5.93 -1.72 -0.96
C ASN A 559 -7.19 -1.06 -1.50
N ASN A 560 -8.36 -1.29 -0.90
CA ASN A 560 -9.65 -0.74 -1.32
C ASN A 560 -10.37 0.03 -0.22
N VAL A 561 -9.64 0.60 0.75
CA VAL A 561 -10.27 1.39 1.83
C VAL A 561 -10.94 2.66 1.30
N GLN A 562 -10.42 3.24 0.22
CA GLN A 562 -11.06 4.34 -0.49
C GLN A 562 -12.38 3.86 -1.11
N GLY A 563 -12.37 2.73 -1.82
CA GLY A 563 -13.55 2.20 -2.48
C GLY A 563 -14.65 1.74 -1.52
N ALA A 564 -14.31 1.13 -0.39
CA ALA A 564 -15.32 0.77 0.63
C ALA A 564 -16.10 2.00 1.11
N ALA A 565 -15.41 3.13 1.31
CA ALA A 565 -16.05 4.40 1.64
C ALA A 565 -16.84 4.99 0.44
N ASP A 566 -16.28 4.94 -0.78
CA ASP A 566 -16.95 5.39 -2.01
C ASP A 566 -18.28 4.66 -2.25
N MET A 567 -18.33 3.38 -1.89
CA MET A 567 -19.51 2.51 -2.05
C MET A 567 -20.55 2.66 -0.95
N GLY A 568 -20.28 3.48 0.07
CA GLY A 568 -21.26 3.79 1.12
C GLY A 568 -21.29 2.79 2.27
N CYS A 569 -20.23 2.04 2.52
CA CYS A 569 -20.09 1.24 3.74
C CYS A 569 -19.76 2.15 4.92
N GLN A 570 -20.70 3.06 5.22
CA GLN A 570 -20.66 4.04 6.31
C GLN A 570 -22.09 4.30 6.82
N PRO A 571 -22.31 4.41 8.14
CA PRO A 571 -23.66 4.50 8.68
C PRO A 571 -24.40 5.82 8.39
N HIS A 572 -23.65 6.90 8.10
CA HIS A 572 -24.20 8.24 7.87
C HIS A 572 -24.25 8.65 6.39
N GLN A 573 -23.57 7.89 5.53
CA GLN A 573 -23.49 8.16 4.09
C GLN A 573 -23.69 6.88 3.31
N GLY A 574 -24.50 6.94 2.26
CA GLY A 574 -24.64 5.88 1.28
C GLY A 574 -23.57 5.98 0.16
N ALA A 575 -23.76 5.19 -0.90
CA ALA A 575 -22.89 5.18 -2.06
C ALA A 575 -22.72 6.59 -2.65
N GLY A 576 -21.49 6.99 -2.93
CA GLY A 576 -21.19 8.33 -3.45
C GLY A 576 -21.12 9.44 -2.39
N TYR A 577 -20.98 9.10 -1.11
CA TYR A 577 -20.94 10.05 0.02
C TYR A 577 -22.22 10.89 0.21
N LEU A 578 -23.35 10.39 -0.27
CA LEU A 578 -24.64 11.06 -0.10
C LEU A 578 -25.16 10.81 1.32
N GLN A 579 -25.46 11.88 2.08
CA GLN A 579 -25.94 11.78 3.45
C GLN A 579 -27.30 11.06 3.50
N VAL A 580 -27.45 10.06 4.37
CA VAL A 580 -28.67 9.25 4.46
C VAL A 580 -29.84 10.02 5.06
N ASN A 581 -29.58 11.04 5.89
CA ASN A 581 -30.56 11.88 6.55
C ASN A 581 -30.90 13.18 5.77
N ASP A 582 -30.35 13.36 4.58
CA ASP A 582 -30.75 14.41 3.66
C ASP A 582 -31.99 13.95 2.87
N GLU A 583 -33.04 14.75 2.86
CA GLU A 583 -34.33 14.37 2.26
C GLU A 583 -34.25 14.08 0.75
N ALA A 584 -33.45 14.84 0.01
CA ALA A 584 -33.27 14.63 -1.43
C ALA A 584 -32.50 13.35 -1.74
N ASN A 585 -31.43 13.09 -0.97
CA ASN A 585 -30.64 11.87 -1.09
C ASN A 585 -31.44 10.64 -0.68
N HIS A 586 -32.20 10.74 0.40
CA HIS A 586 -33.06 9.64 0.87
C HIS A 586 -34.08 9.25 -0.20
N LYS A 587 -34.77 10.22 -0.77
CA LYS A 587 -35.72 10.00 -1.88
C LYS A 587 -35.02 9.39 -3.10
N LEU A 588 -33.82 9.87 -3.46
CA LEU A 588 -33.02 9.31 -4.55
C LEU A 588 -32.73 7.82 -4.33
N TYR A 589 -32.34 7.42 -3.12
CA TYR A 589 -32.07 6.02 -2.80
C TYR A 589 -33.33 5.16 -2.85
N GLU A 590 -34.46 5.62 -2.28
CA GLU A 590 -35.73 4.89 -2.33
C GLU A 590 -36.19 4.66 -3.78
N GLU A 591 -36.12 5.70 -4.61
CA GLU A 591 -36.46 5.60 -6.04
C GLU A 591 -35.50 4.66 -6.79
N PHE A 592 -34.21 4.74 -6.46
CA PHE A 592 -33.19 3.94 -7.14
C PHE A 592 -33.26 2.46 -6.79
N TYR A 593 -33.43 2.14 -5.51
CA TYR A 593 -33.49 0.75 -5.05
C TYR A 593 -34.91 0.14 -5.11
N GLY A 594 -35.94 0.97 -5.28
CA GLY A 594 -37.33 0.54 -5.29
C GLY A 594 -37.76 -0.06 -3.94
N ALA A 595 -37.20 0.42 -2.84
CA ALA A 595 -37.40 -0.11 -1.50
C ALA A 595 -37.41 1.04 -0.45
N HIS A 596 -38.14 0.82 0.63
CA HIS A 596 -38.09 1.77 1.75
C HIS A 596 -36.72 1.73 2.42
N MET A 597 -36.15 2.90 2.66
CA MET A 597 -34.85 3.12 3.28
C MET A 597 -34.99 3.80 4.63
N SER A 598 -34.06 3.60 5.54
CA SER A 598 -34.00 4.40 6.75
C SER A 598 -33.32 5.75 6.46
N ASN A 599 -33.85 6.82 7.01
CA ASN A 599 -33.22 8.15 7.04
C ASN A 599 -32.46 8.42 8.37
N GLU A 600 -32.45 7.46 9.29
CA GLU A 600 -31.69 7.56 10.52
C GLU A 600 -30.24 7.16 10.30
N ILE A 601 -29.32 7.87 10.96
CA ILE A 601 -27.89 7.50 10.95
C ILE A 601 -27.74 6.19 11.73
N GLY A 602 -27.13 5.20 11.11
CA GLY A 602 -26.88 3.91 11.75
C GLY A 602 -25.72 3.94 12.75
N TRP A 603 -25.42 2.79 13.35
CA TRP A 603 -24.33 2.63 14.29
C TRP A 603 -22.98 2.45 13.58
N LYS A 604 -21.96 3.15 14.08
CA LYS A 604 -20.56 2.94 13.76
C LYS A 604 -20.08 1.64 14.44
N ILE A 605 -18.99 1.04 13.96
CA ILE A 605 -18.47 -0.24 14.51
C ILE A 605 -18.38 -0.24 16.04
N PRO A 606 -17.76 0.74 16.74
CA PRO A 606 -17.75 0.74 18.20
C PRO A 606 -19.14 0.76 18.82
N GLN A 607 -20.08 1.51 18.22
CA GLN A 607 -21.47 1.55 18.68
C GLN A 607 -22.23 0.25 18.42
N MET A 608 -21.86 -0.52 17.38
CA MET A 608 -22.44 -1.84 17.15
C MET A 608 -22.06 -2.81 18.28
N TYR A 609 -20.83 -2.75 18.79
CA TYR A 609 -20.41 -3.54 19.96
C TYR A 609 -21.20 -3.15 21.22
N ASP A 610 -21.32 -1.85 21.49
CA ASP A 610 -22.12 -1.36 22.61
C ASP A 610 -23.61 -1.78 22.48
N ALA A 611 -24.16 -1.71 21.26
CA ALA A 611 -25.53 -2.13 20.97
C ALA A 611 -25.74 -3.65 21.12
N ALA A 612 -24.75 -4.46 20.79
CA ALA A 612 -24.77 -5.90 21.01
C ALA A 612 -24.81 -6.23 22.51
N LEU A 613 -23.93 -5.62 23.30
CA LEU A 613 -23.89 -5.76 24.76
C LEU A 613 -25.17 -5.28 25.43
N ALA A 614 -25.79 -4.23 24.89
CA ALA A 614 -27.10 -3.72 25.35
C ALA A 614 -28.28 -4.57 24.86
N GLY A 615 -28.06 -5.64 24.09
CA GLY A 615 -29.09 -6.51 23.54
C GLY A 615 -29.96 -5.84 22.45
N LYS A 616 -29.50 -4.73 21.85
CA LYS A 616 -30.18 -4.01 20.76
C LYS A 616 -29.79 -4.53 19.38
N LEU A 617 -28.49 -4.84 19.17
CA LEU A 617 -28.02 -5.54 18.00
C LEU A 617 -28.03 -7.04 18.28
N LYS A 618 -28.69 -7.82 17.44
CA LYS A 618 -28.88 -9.26 17.60
C LYS A 618 -28.15 -10.08 16.57
N ALA A 619 -27.99 -9.55 15.35
CA ALA A 619 -27.27 -10.22 14.30
C ALA A 619 -26.21 -9.29 13.68
N LEU A 620 -25.07 -9.89 13.35
CA LEU A 620 -23.98 -9.19 12.67
C LEU A 620 -23.46 -10.04 11.51
N TRP A 621 -23.20 -9.40 10.37
CA TRP A 621 -22.51 -10.00 9.24
C TRP A 621 -21.16 -9.34 9.06
N ILE A 622 -20.08 -10.10 9.18
CA ILE A 622 -18.69 -9.61 9.00
C ILE A 622 -18.12 -10.21 7.72
N MET A 623 -17.72 -9.35 6.80
CA MET A 623 -17.16 -9.72 5.50
C MET A 623 -15.67 -9.37 5.44
N GLY A 624 -14.78 -10.39 5.50
CA GLY A 624 -13.33 -10.25 5.28
C GLY A 624 -12.58 -9.39 6.30
N GLU A 625 -13.04 -9.35 7.56
CA GLU A 625 -12.41 -8.60 8.67
C GLU A 625 -12.22 -9.48 9.90
N ASP A 626 -11.05 -9.36 10.54
CA ASP A 626 -10.73 -10.03 11.79
C ASP A 626 -10.76 -9.05 12.97
N VAL A 627 -11.98 -8.66 13.35
CA VAL A 627 -12.24 -7.62 14.35
C VAL A 627 -11.72 -7.97 15.75
N VAL A 628 -11.61 -9.25 16.09
CA VAL A 628 -11.05 -9.70 17.39
C VAL A 628 -9.57 -9.35 17.51
N GLN A 629 -8.83 -9.37 16.38
CA GLN A 629 -7.42 -9.02 16.36
C GLN A 629 -7.19 -7.52 16.05
N THR A 630 -8.06 -6.91 15.23
CA THR A 630 -7.81 -5.55 14.72
C THR A 630 -8.42 -4.45 15.57
N ASP A 631 -9.55 -4.70 16.23
CA ASP A 631 -10.28 -3.64 16.94
C ASP A 631 -9.77 -3.47 18.38
N PRO A 632 -9.84 -2.28 18.97
CA PRO A 632 -9.27 -2.00 20.28
C PRO A 632 -10.09 -2.65 21.39
N ASN A 633 -9.47 -2.83 22.56
CA ASN A 633 -10.10 -3.44 23.71
C ASN A 633 -10.71 -4.81 23.37
N THR A 634 -9.83 -5.76 23.01
CA THR A 634 -10.21 -7.09 22.50
C THR A 634 -11.25 -7.80 23.36
N GLU A 635 -11.23 -7.66 24.69
CA GLU A 635 -12.22 -8.30 25.59
C GLU A 635 -13.62 -7.69 25.43
N HIS A 636 -13.72 -6.38 25.16
CA HIS A 636 -15.00 -5.73 24.84
C HIS A 636 -15.56 -6.26 23.53
N VAL A 637 -14.71 -6.39 22.50
CA VAL A 637 -15.11 -6.97 21.20
C VAL A 637 -15.58 -8.41 21.36
N LYS A 638 -14.82 -9.28 22.02
CA LYS A 638 -15.21 -10.67 22.28
C LYS A 638 -16.54 -10.77 23.05
N SER A 639 -16.71 -9.93 24.05
CA SER A 639 -17.95 -9.87 24.84
C SER A 639 -19.14 -9.46 23.96
N ALA A 640 -18.96 -8.49 23.07
CA ALA A 640 -19.96 -8.04 22.13
C ALA A 640 -20.36 -9.14 21.13
N LEU A 641 -19.37 -9.84 20.55
CA LEU A 641 -19.64 -10.94 19.63
C LEU A 641 -20.38 -12.11 20.30
N ASN A 642 -20.03 -12.43 21.55
CA ASN A 642 -20.73 -13.45 22.35
C ASN A 642 -22.15 -13.05 22.75
N ALA A 643 -22.49 -11.77 22.79
CA ALA A 643 -23.84 -11.27 23.11
C ALA A 643 -24.82 -11.34 21.95
N LEU A 644 -24.31 -11.54 20.71
CA LEU A 644 -25.13 -11.68 19.51
C LEU A 644 -25.91 -13.00 19.53
N GLU A 645 -27.11 -12.98 18.99
CA GLU A 645 -27.91 -14.19 18.75
C GLU A 645 -27.50 -14.91 17.46
N PHE A 646 -26.89 -14.19 16.51
CA PHE A 646 -26.48 -14.74 15.24
C PHE A 646 -25.31 -13.97 14.61
N LEU A 647 -24.23 -14.65 14.28
CA LEU A 647 -23.05 -14.10 13.66
C LEU A 647 -22.67 -14.86 12.40
N VAL A 648 -22.59 -14.16 11.27
CA VAL A 648 -22.09 -14.68 9.99
C VAL A 648 -20.74 -14.05 9.67
N VAL A 649 -19.74 -14.87 9.34
CA VAL A 649 -18.39 -14.42 8.93
C VAL A 649 -18.04 -15.00 7.57
N GLN A 650 -17.73 -14.11 6.60
CA GLN A 650 -17.14 -14.49 5.31
C GLN A 650 -15.62 -14.32 5.40
N GLU A 651 -14.88 -15.38 5.18
CA GLU A 651 -13.43 -15.36 5.36
C GLU A 651 -12.66 -16.35 4.45
N LEU A 652 -11.34 -16.10 4.31
CA LEU A 652 -10.43 -17.01 3.62
C LEU A 652 -9.95 -18.15 4.52
N PHE A 653 -9.86 -17.91 5.84
CA PHE A 653 -9.29 -18.79 6.84
C PHE A 653 -10.11 -18.75 8.13
N MET A 654 -9.94 -19.73 9.00
CA MET A 654 -10.42 -19.61 10.39
C MET A 654 -9.56 -18.55 11.09
N THR A 655 -10.15 -17.38 11.31
CA THR A 655 -9.58 -16.28 12.06
C THR A 655 -10.08 -16.28 13.50
N PRO A 656 -9.42 -15.58 14.44
CA PRO A 656 -9.97 -15.35 15.78
C PRO A 656 -11.44 -14.88 15.79
N THR A 657 -11.83 -14.03 14.85
CA THR A 657 -13.25 -13.60 14.70
C THR A 657 -14.15 -14.72 14.21
N ALA A 658 -13.70 -15.51 13.24
CA ALA A 658 -14.49 -16.64 12.72
C ALA A 658 -14.79 -17.71 13.77
N GLU A 659 -13.94 -17.82 14.81
CA GLU A 659 -14.16 -18.73 15.93
C GLU A 659 -15.40 -18.37 16.77
N PHE A 660 -15.94 -17.16 16.68
CA PHE A 660 -17.19 -16.73 17.35
C PHE A 660 -18.43 -16.97 16.48
N ALA A 661 -18.26 -17.18 15.17
CA ALA A 661 -19.38 -17.23 14.22
C ALA A 661 -20.32 -18.42 14.44
N ASP A 662 -21.59 -18.21 14.10
CA ASP A 662 -22.58 -19.30 13.91
C ASP A 662 -22.42 -19.92 12.52
N VAL A 663 -22.09 -19.10 11.53
CA VAL A 663 -21.83 -19.54 10.15
C VAL A 663 -20.56 -18.91 9.63
N VAL A 664 -19.67 -19.74 9.06
CA VAL A 664 -18.46 -19.28 8.36
C VAL A 664 -18.58 -19.65 6.88
N LEU A 665 -18.43 -18.66 6.02
CA LEU A 665 -18.57 -18.81 4.57
C LEU A 665 -17.20 -18.66 3.86
N PRO A 666 -16.80 -19.62 3.02
CA PRO A 666 -15.50 -19.65 2.36
C PRO A 666 -15.46 -18.70 1.16
N ALA A 667 -14.72 -17.62 1.28
CA ALA A 667 -14.58 -16.60 0.25
C ALA A 667 -13.44 -16.88 -0.74
N ALA A 668 -13.55 -16.31 -1.94
CA ALA A 668 -12.50 -16.29 -2.97
C ALA A 668 -11.50 -15.16 -2.73
N SER A 669 -10.21 -15.40 -3.01
CA SER A 669 -9.16 -14.40 -2.90
C SER A 669 -9.08 -13.51 -4.16
N PHE A 670 -8.24 -12.47 -4.11
CA PHE A 670 -8.07 -11.49 -5.20
C PHE A 670 -7.58 -12.08 -6.54
N LEU A 671 -6.88 -13.22 -6.54
CA LEU A 671 -6.47 -13.89 -7.78
C LEU A 671 -7.59 -14.77 -8.38
N GLU A 672 -8.64 -15.01 -7.63
CA GLU A 672 -9.73 -15.94 -7.96
C GLU A 672 -11.01 -15.22 -8.39
N LYS A 673 -11.05 -13.89 -8.32
CA LYS A 673 -12.23 -13.08 -8.62
C LYS A 673 -11.90 -11.84 -9.46
N SER A 674 -12.90 -11.27 -10.09
CA SER A 674 -12.84 -10.00 -10.84
C SER A 674 -13.69 -8.93 -10.15
N GLY A 675 -13.38 -7.67 -10.44
CA GLY A 675 -14.07 -6.50 -9.92
C GLY A 675 -13.21 -5.27 -10.07
N THR A 676 -13.42 -4.26 -9.23
CA THR A 676 -12.61 -3.05 -9.20
C THR A 676 -12.12 -2.72 -7.79
N PHE A 677 -10.93 -2.11 -7.69
CA PHE A 677 -10.42 -1.47 -6.47
C PHE A 677 -10.22 0.02 -6.71
N THR A 678 -10.42 0.83 -5.68
CA THR A 678 -10.05 2.24 -5.69
C THR A 678 -8.87 2.46 -4.75
N ASN A 679 -7.71 2.83 -5.31
CA ASN A 679 -6.49 3.03 -4.54
C ASN A 679 -6.46 4.37 -3.76
N GLY A 680 -5.38 4.64 -3.02
CA GLY A 680 -5.23 5.82 -2.18
C GLY A 680 -5.21 7.15 -2.92
N GLU A 681 -4.92 7.16 -4.22
CA GLU A 681 -4.97 8.34 -5.09
C GLU A 681 -6.28 8.45 -5.91
N ARG A 682 -7.35 7.78 -5.49
CA ARG A 682 -8.67 7.79 -6.14
C ARG A 682 -8.72 7.05 -7.50
N ARG A 683 -7.74 6.21 -7.80
CA ARG A 683 -7.67 5.49 -9.07
C ARG A 683 -8.50 4.22 -8.99
N VAL A 684 -9.56 4.14 -9.79
CA VAL A 684 -10.40 2.96 -9.95
C VAL A 684 -9.72 2.02 -10.93
N GLN A 685 -9.31 0.84 -10.46
CA GLN A 685 -8.50 -0.11 -11.21
C GLN A 685 -9.23 -1.44 -11.37
N ARG A 686 -9.16 -2.01 -12.58
CA ARG A 686 -9.78 -3.31 -12.84
C ARG A 686 -8.95 -4.45 -12.28
N VAL A 687 -9.58 -5.26 -11.42
CA VAL A 687 -9.07 -6.53 -10.90
C VAL A 687 -9.51 -7.65 -11.83
N ASN A 688 -8.58 -8.43 -12.33
CA ASN A 688 -8.88 -9.54 -13.22
C ASN A 688 -8.58 -10.88 -12.52
N ALA A 689 -9.49 -11.82 -12.59
CA ALA A 689 -9.27 -13.18 -12.14
C ALA A 689 -8.11 -13.82 -12.90
N VAL A 690 -7.16 -14.36 -12.17
CA VAL A 690 -5.92 -14.98 -12.68
C VAL A 690 -6.05 -16.48 -12.76
N ILE A 691 -6.67 -17.08 -11.75
CA ILE A 691 -6.92 -18.51 -11.61
C ILE A 691 -8.40 -18.72 -11.29
N PRO A 692 -8.96 -19.89 -11.57
CA PRO A 692 -10.31 -20.22 -11.11
C PRO A 692 -10.37 -20.26 -9.58
N PRO A 693 -11.51 -19.96 -8.97
CA PRO A 693 -11.74 -20.12 -7.53
C PRO A 693 -11.39 -21.55 -7.07
N ILE A 694 -10.87 -21.67 -5.85
CA ILE A 694 -10.71 -22.98 -5.21
C ILE A 694 -12.08 -23.66 -5.14
N PRO A 695 -12.20 -24.96 -5.51
CA PRO A 695 -13.47 -25.64 -5.43
C PRO A 695 -14.14 -25.52 -4.06
N GLY A 696 -15.40 -25.09 -4.07
CA GLY A 696 -16.20 -24.86 -2.88
C GLY A 696 -16.22 -23.43 -2.37
N THR A 697 -15.37 -22.53 -2.88
CA THR A 697 -15.40 -21.09 -2.56
C THR A 697 -16.21 -20.29 -3.55
N LYS A 698 -16.74 -19.14 -3.11
CA LYS A 698 -17.44 -18.17 -3.96
C LYS A 698 -16.84 -16.77 -3.74
N SER A 699 -16.97 -15.86 -4.71
CA SER A 699 -16.65 -14.44 -4.50
C SER A 699 -17.62 -13.84 -3.46
N ASP A 700 -17.18 -12.84 -2.73
CA ASP A 700 -18.01 -12.18 -1.71
C ASP A 700 -19.29 -11.60 -2.32
N GLY A 701 -19.21 -11.04 -3.52
CA GLY A 701 -20.37 -10.52 -4.25
C GLY A 701 -21.37 -11.60 -4.63
N GLN A 702 -20.92 -12.79 -5.05
CA GLN A 702 -21.80 -13.92 -5.33
C GLN A 702 -22.53 -14.38 -4.06
N ILE A 703 -21.79 -14.45 -2.93
CA ILE A 703 -22.39 -14.85 -1.65
C ILE A 703 -23.49 -13.87 -1.23
N VAL A 704 -23.23 -12.56 -1.34
CA VAL A 704 -24.22 -11.53 -0.98
C VAL A 704 -25.42 -11.56 -1.94
N CYS A 705 -25.22 -11.73 -3.24
CA CYS A 705 -26.32 -11.85 -4.20
C CYS A 705 -27.17 -13.10 -3.94
N ASP A 706 -26.55 -14.25 -3.71
CA ASP A 706 -27.25 -15.51 -3.43
C ASP A 706 -28.16 -15.40 -2.20
N ILE A 707 -27.66 -14.78 -1.10
CA ILE A 707 -28.46 -14.59 0.12
C ILE A 707 -29.57 -13.54 -0.08
N MET A 708 -29.32 -12.47 -0.82
CA MET A 708 -30.36 -11.49 -1.16
C MET A 708 -31.52 -12.17 -1.90
N GLN A 709 -31.21 -12.96 -2.92
CA GLN A 709 -32.20 -13.71 -3.70
C GLN A 709 -32.93 -14.72 -2.83
N ARG A 710 -32.24 -15.45 -1.95
CA ARG A 710 -32.83 -16.42 -1.01
C ARG A 710 -33.82 -15.76 -0.04
N MET A 711 -33.55 -14.52 0.36
CA MET A 711 -34.43 -13.73 1.24
C MET A 711 -35.52 -12.96 0.48
N GLY A 712 -35.64 -13.12 -0.83
CA GLY A 712 -36.61 -12.40 -1.67
C GLY A 712 -36.30 -10.92 -1.87
N ILE A 713 -35.05 -10.50 -1.61
CA ILE A 713 -34.59 -9.14 -1.87
C ILE A 713 -34.23 -9.04 -3.35
N PRO A 714 -34.79 -8.08 -4.12
CA PRO A 714 -34.52 -7.96 -5.57
C PRO A 714 -33.03 -7.71 -5.86
N GLN A 715 -32.38 -8.67 -6.49
CA GLN A 715 -31.00 -8.57 -6.95
C GLN A 715 -30.78 -9.50 -8.17
N ALA A 716 -30.17 -8.96 -9.21
CA ALA A 716 -29.73 -9.75 -10.37
C ALA A 716 -28.57 -10.69 -10.00
N ASP A 717 -28.31 -11.68 -10.82
CA ASP A 717 -27.15 -12.55 -10.69
C ASP A 717 -25.86 -11.72 -10.69
N TYR A 718 -24.89 -12.16 -9.88
CA TYR A 718 -23.65 -11.43 -9.71
C TYR A 718 -22.80 -11.47 -10.97
N THR A 719 -22.56 -10.30 -11.54
CA THR A 719 -21.47 -10.04 -12.49
C THR A 719 -20.79 -8.73 -12.12
N PRO A 720 -19.46 -8.67 -12.06
CA PRO A 720 -18.77 -7.44 -11.67
C PRO A 720 -19.09 -6.23 -12.55
N ASP A 721 -19.20 -6.44 -13.86
CA ASP A 721 -19.56 -5.41 -14.83
C ASP A 721 -21.01 -4.91 -14.66
N GLY A 722 -21.94 -5.83 -14.37
CA GLY A 722 -23.35 -5.46 -14.11
C GLY A 722 -23.50 -4.64 -12.84
N VAL A 723 -22.79 -5.02 -11.76
CA VAL A 723 -22.78 -4.24 -10.51
C VAL A 723 -22.04 -2.90 -10.68
N LEU A 724 -20.93 -2.86 -11.43
CA LEU A 724 -20.25 -1.59 -11.74
C LEU A 724 -21.19 -0.63 -12.53
N ALA A 725 -21.97 -1.17 -13.47
CA ALA A 725 -22.95 -0.37 -14.19
C ALA A 725 -24.06 0.18 -13.26
N GLU A 726 -24.49 -0.58 -12.25
CA GLU A 726 -25.42 -0.09 -11.21
C GLU A 726 -24.74 1.00 -10.35
N ILE A 727 -23.50 0.82 -9.91
CA ILE A 727 -22.71 1.80 -9.16
C ILE A 727 -22.59 3.12 -9.95
N ALA A 728 -22.26 3.04 -11.25
CA ALA A 728 -22.09 4.23 -12.09
C ALA A 728 -23.36 5.08 -12.23
N ARG A 729 -24.55 4.51 -11.98
CA ARG A 729 -25.83 5.22 -12.00
C ARG A 729 -26.12 5.98 -10.72
N ILE A 730 -25.63 5.51 -9.57
CA ILE A 730 -25.93 6.08 -8.26
C ILE A 730 -24.77 6.88 -7.67
N VAL A 731 -23.51 6.55 -7.99
CA VAL A 731 -22.32 7.24 -7.48
C VAL A 731 -21.92 8.35 -8.46
N PRO A 732 -22.09 9.64 -8.11
CA PRO A 732 -21.93 10.74 -9.05
C PRO A 732 -20.55 10.84 -9.70
N PHE A 733 -19.49 10.50 -8.97
CA PHE A 733 -18.12 10.58 -9.45
C PHE A 733 -17.64 9.30 -10.17
N PHE A 734 -18.51 8.26 -10.29
CA PHE A 734 -18.30 7.06 -11.11
C PHE A 734 -19.11 7.08 -12.41
N LYS A 735 -19.82 8.17 -12.70
CA LYS A 735 -20.77 8.25 -13.84
C LYS A 735 -20.19 7.83 -15.19
N GLY A 736 -18.90 8.08 -15.42
CA GLY A 736 -18.18 7.67 -16.63
C GLY A 736 -17.45 6.33 -16.51
N ALA A 737 -17.52 5.64 -15.37
CA ALA A 737 -16.85 4.36 -15.18
C ALA A 737 -17.68 3.23 -15.82
N THR A 738 -17.12 2.60 -16.84
CA THR A 738 -17.66 1.37 -17.43
C THR A 738 -16.59 0.30 -17.48
N TRP A 739 -16.99 -0.95 -17.56
CA TRP A 739 -16.05 -2.07 -17.65
C TRP A 739 -15.08 -1.93 -18.83
N GLU A 740 -15.57 -1.36 -19.95
CA GLU A 740 -14.80 -1.12 -21.16
C GLU A 740 -13.82 0.05 -21.01
N ASN A 741 -14.23 1.12 -20.30
CA ASN A 741 -13.41 2.33 -20.12
C ASN A 741 -12.31 2.15 -19.08
N LEU A 742 -12.51 1.28 -18.09
CA LEU A 742 -11.52 0.99 -17.07
C LEU A 742 -10.44 0.08 -17.65
N THR A 743 -9.31 0.68 -18.03
CA THR A 743 -8.14 -0.02 -18.54
C THR A 743 -7.36 -0.70 -17.39
N ASP A 744 -6.30 -1.41 -17.74
CA ASP A 744 -5.36 -1.98 -16.76
C ASP A 744 -4.68 -0.90 -15.90
N GLN A 745 -4.54 0.32 -16.41
CA GLN A 745 -3.94 1.44 -15.66
C GLN A 745 -4.91 2.02 -14.63
N GLY A 746 -6.21 1.85 -14.85
CA GLY A 746 -7.26 2.46 -14.08
C GLY A 746 -7.44 3.95 -14.36
N THR A 747 -8.45 4.55 -13.72
CA THR A 747 -8.83 5.95 -13.94
C THR A 747 -9.16 6.63 -12.61
N GLN A 748 -8.63 7.81 -12.37
CA GLN A 748 -8.89 8.57 -11.13
C GLN A 748 -10.26 9.25 -11.18
N TRP A 749 -11.06 9.03 -10.14
CA TRP A 749 -12.35 9.71 -10.03
C TRP A 749 -12.18 11.18 -9.57
N PRO A 750 -13.11 12.10 -9.91
CA PRO A 750 -14.32 11.95 -10.74
C PRO A 750 -14.02 11.50 -12.16
N ILE A 751 -14.73 10.43 -12.59
CA ILE A 751 -14.63 9.89 -13.95
C ILE A 751 -15.78 10.51 -14.76
N LYS A 752 -15.42 11.35 -15.73
CA LYS A 752 -16.38 12.01 -16.63
C LYS A 752 -16.87 11.06 -17.70
N GLU A 753 -17.93 11.44 -18.39
CA GLU A 753 -18.42 10.72 -19.58
C GLU A 753 -17.27 10.45 -20.57
N GLY A 754 -17.25 9.26 -21.14
CA GLY A 754 -16.15 8.81 -22.00
C GLY A 754 -14.95 8.22 -21.25
N GLY A 755 -15.02 8.05 -19.91
CA GLY A 755 -13.95 7.43 -19.12
C GLY A 755 -12.79 8.38 -18.76
N ILE A 756 -12.98 9.69 -18.93
CA ILE A 756 -11.94 10.69 -18.68
C ILE A 756 -11.81 10.93 -17.16
N GLY A 757 -10.62 10.65 -16.61
CA GLY A 757 -10.31 10.83 -15.19
C GLY A 757 -10.02 12.28 -14.81
N THR A 758 -9.90 12.50 -13.49
CA THR A 758 -9.52 13.78 -12.89
C THR A 758 -8.32 13.55 -11.95
N GLU A 759 -7.14 13.88 -12.40
CA GLU A 759 -5.89 13.65 -11.65
C GLU A 759 -5.75 14.62 -10.47
N ILE A 760 -6.08 15.89 -10.66
CA ILE A 760 -5.96 16.96 -9.66
C ILE A 760 -7.34 17.48 -9.30
N LEU A 761 -7.67 17.45 -8.01
CA LEU A 761 -8.90 18.05 -7.47
C LEU A 761 -8.67 19.53 -7.12
N HIS A 762 -9.77 20.26 -7.02
CA HIS A 762 -9.77 21.65 -6.53
C HIS A 762 -8.92 22.63 -7.36
N VAL A 763 -8.87 22.44 -8.68
CA VAL A 763 -8.09 23.33 -9.57
C VAL A 763 -8.67 24.76 -9.52
N ASP A 764 -9.95 24.92 -9.78
CA ASP A 764 -10.60 26.24 -9.84
C ASP A 764 -11.27 26.61 -8.51
N SER A 765 -11.95 25.68 -7.87
CA SER A 765 -12.68 25.87 -6.63
C SER A 765 -12.71 24.59 -5.78
N PHE A 766 -12.94 24.73 -4.50
CA PHE A 766 -13.22 23.58 -3.64
C PHE A 766 -14.62 23.03 -3.91
N LYS A 767 -14.81 21.72 -3.69
CA LYS A 767 -16.14 21.10 -3.89
C LYS A 767 -17.23 21.74 -3.01
N ARG A 768 -16.86 22.24 -1.82
CA ARG A 768 -17.75 22.97 -0.92
C ARG A 768 -17.91 24.47 -1.25
N GLY A 769 -17.30 24.94 -2.34
CA GLY A 769 -17.22 26.34 -2.76
C GLY A 769 -15.91 26.97 -2.32
N LEU A 770 -15.81 27.42 -1.07
CA LEU A 770 -14.58 27.94 -0.45
C LEU A 770 -13.95 26.89 0.45
N GLY A 771 -12.62 26.85 0.53
CA GLY A 771 -11.90 26.09 1.55
C GLY A 771 -12.13 26.74 2.93
N LYS A 772 -12.25 25.94 3.97
CA LYS A 772 -12.55 26.47 5.31
C LYS A 772 -11.39 26.21 6.26
N PHE A 773 -10.90 27.27 6.88
CA PHE A 773 -9.93 27.21 7.96
C PHE A 773 -10.58 26.84 9.30
N HIS A 774 -9.82 26.09 10.12
CA HIS A 774 -10.27 25.65 11.43
C HIS A 774 -9.11 25.81 12.43
N PHE A 775 -9.36 26.46 13.54
CA PHE A 775 -8.38 26.51 14.65
C PHE A 775 -8.87 25.67 15.81
N PHE A 776 -7.99 24.85 16.35
CA PHE A 776 -8.27 24.00 17.50
C PHE A 776 -7.21 24.23 18.58
N ARG A 777 -7.62 24.37 19.82
CA ARG A 777 -6.68 24.29 20.92
C ARG A 777 -6.38 22.83 21.20
N PHE A 778 -5.11 22.55 21.45
CA PHE A 778 -4.70 21.21 21.88
C PHE A 778 -5.45 20.81 23.15
N GLN A 779 -5.85 19.56 23.18
CA GLN A 779 -6.40 18.88 24.35
C GLN A 779 -5.62 17.60 24.55
N GLU A 780 -5.32 17.24 25.78
CA GLU A 780 -4.66 15.97 26.07
C GLU A 780 -5.61 14.79 25.75
N SER A 781 -5.05 13.65 25.45
CA SER A 781 -5.82 12.41 25.33
C SER A 781 -6.43 12.04 26.68
N LYS A 782 -7.71 11.68 26.67
CA LYS A 782 -8.39 11.19 27.88
C LYS A 782 -7.75 9.94 28.47
N GLU A 783 -7.11 9.11 27.63
CA GLU A 783 -6.34 7.95 28.06
C GLU A 783 -5.17 8.38 28.95
N ILE A 784 -4.41 9.38 28.54
CA ILE A 784 -3.28 9.90 29.29
C ILE A 784 -3.77 10.63 30.55
N GLU A 785 -4.77 11.50 30.45
CA GLU A 785 -5.32 12.22 31.60
C GLU A 785 -5.79 11.30 32.74
N LYS A 786 -6.37 10.15 32.39
CA LYS A 786 -6.92 9.21 33.36
C LYS A 786 -5.92 8.22 33.92
N HIS A 787 -4.93 7.81 33.14
CA HIS A 787 -4.19 6.57 33.38
C HIS A 787 -2.66 6.72 33.44
N HIS A 788 -2.08 7.87 33.00
CA HIS A 788 -0.63 8.01 32.90
C HIS A 788 0.10 7.97 34.26
N ASP A 789 -0.54 8.39 35.34
CA ASP A 789 0.04 8.32 36.69
C ASP A 789 0.26 6.88 37.15
N GLU A 790 -0.61 5.95 36.75
CA GLU A 790 -0.53 4.52 37.09
C GLU A 790 0.28 3.75 36.04
N PHE A 791 0.19 4.14 34.77
CA PHE A 791 0.84 3.48 33.62
C PHE A 791 1.74 4.49 32.88
N PRO A 792 3.01 4.62 33.29
CA PRO A 792 3.84 5.79 32.94
C PRO A 792 4.41 5.76 31.51
N PHE A 793 4.22 4.70 30.74
CA PHE A 793 4.66 4.63 29.35
C PHE A 793 3.51 4.88 28.39
N ILE A 794 3.83 5.53 27.28
CA ILE A 794 2.91 5.63 26.14
C ILE A 794 3.27 4.56 25.12
N LEU A 795 2.39 3.58 24.94
CA LEU A 795 2.52 2.61 23.86
C LEU A 795 1.94 3.20 22.58
N THR A 796 2.74 3.19 21.52
CA THR A 796 2.27 3.47 20.14
C THR A 796 2.43 2.22 19.28
N THR A 797 1.51 2.02 18.35
CA THR A 797 1.47 0.83 17.50
C THR A 797 1.80 1.16 16.05
N GLY A 798 2.29 0.19 15.29
CA GLY A 798 2.61 0.40 13.88
C GLY A 798 2.57 -0.86 13.04
N ARG A 799 3.32 -0.83 11.94
CA ARG A 799 3.43 -1.89 10.93
C ARG A 799 4.90 -2.20 10.67
N ILE A 800 5.15 -3.37 10.07
CA ILE A 800 6.45 -3.71 9.48
C ILE A 800 6.28 -4.04 7.99
N LEU A 801 7.41 -4.05 7.29
CA LEU A 801 7.41 -4.31 5.84
C LEU A 801 6.92 -5.72 5.50
N GLU A 802 7.30 -6.71 6.29
CA GLU A 802 7.14 -8.14 5.99
C GLU A 802 5.70 -8.62 6.16
N HIS A 803 5.00 -8.10 7.15
CA HIS A 803 3.61 -8.48 7.41
C HIS A 803 2.61 -7.39 7.03
N TYR A 804 1.36 -7.78 6.93
CA TYR A 804 0.29 -6.87 6.55
C TYR A 804 -0.94 -7.07 7.45
N ASN A 805 -1.42 -5.96 8.02
CA ASN A 805 -2.55 -5.91 8.95
C ASN A 805 -2.40 -6.98 10.05
N CYS A 806 -3.43 -7.78 10.33
CA CYS A 806 -3.41 -8.89 11.29
C CYS A 806 -2.59 -10.13 10.86
N GLY A 807 -1.83 -10.04 9.76
CA GLY A 807 -0.93 -11.11 9.31
C GLY A 807 -1.60 -12.33 8.70
N THR A 808 -2.92 -12.43 8.65
CA THR A 808 -3.69 -13.60 8.19
C THR A 808 -3.19 -14.18 6.86
N MET A 809 -2.92 -13.33 5.87
CA MET A 809 -2.39 -13.75 4.57
C MET A 809 -0.86 -13.94 4.60
N THR A 810 -0.12 -12.95 5.13
CA THR A 810 1.35 -12.93 5.02
C THR A 810 2.03 -13.97 5.89
N ARG A 811 1.47 -14.35 7.04
CA ARG A 811 1.98 -15.44 7.89
C ARG A 811 1.84 -16.82 7.23
N ARG A 812 0.98 -16.96 6.21
CA ARG A 812 0.82 -18.17 5.39
C ARG A 812 1.66 -18.16 4.13
N THR A 813 2.77 -17.43 4.16
CA THR A 813 3.74 -17.32 3.07
C THR A 813 5.16 -17.37 3.64
N GLY A 814 6.18 -17.30 2.80
CA GLY A 814 7.59 -17.25 3.25
C GLY A 814 7.94 -16.01 4.08
N ASN A 815 7.05 -15.01 4.18
CA ASN A 815 7.24 -13.85 5.05
C ASN A 815 7.39 -14.26 6.52
N ALA A 816 6.70 -15.34 6.94
CA ALA A 816 6.82 -15.92 8.27
C ALA A 816 8.21 -16.52 8.57
N GLN A 817 9.08 -16.67 7.55
CA GLN A 817 10.48 -17.07 7.76
C GLN A 817 11.42 -15.86 7.90
N ILE A 818 10.96 -14.66 7.54
CA ILE A 818 11.73 -13.41 7.64
C ILE A 818 11.47 -12.76 9.00
N VAL A 819 10.20 -12.60 9.37
CA VAL A 819 9.78 -12.11 10.70
C VAL A 819 8.78 -13.09 11.30
N THR A 820 9.05 -13.54 12.52
CA THR A 820 8.35 -14.65 13.17
C THR A 820 7.45 -14.24 14.34
N GLU A 821 7.60 -13.00 14.83
CA GLU A 821 6.88 -12.50 16.01
C GLU A 821 6.85 -10.96 16.05
N ASP A 822 5.90 -10.40 16.79
CA ASP A 822 5.90 -8.99 17.17
C ASP A 822 6.91 -8.74 18.30
N LEU A 823 7.59 -7.59 18.29
CA LEU A 823 8.59 -7.20 19.29
C LEU A 823 8.19 -5.87 19.93
N LEU A 824 8.56 -5.68 21.22
CA LEU A 824 8.43 -4.41 21.91
C LEU A 824 9.73 -3.61 21.79
N ALA A 825 9.70 -2.50 21.08
CA ALA A 825 10.79 -1.53 21.10
C ALA A 825 10.72 -0.71 22.38
N ILE A 826 11.84 -0.66 23.12
CA ILE A 826 12.01 0.09 24.37
C ILE A 826 13.33 0.84 24.34
N HIS A 827 13.32 2.10 24.81
CA HIS A 827 14.52 2.91 24.86
C HIS A 827 15.56 2.33 25.85
N PRO A 828 16.87 2.38 25.55
CA PRO A 828 17.93 1.84 26.44
C PRO A 828 17.84 2.34 27.89
N ASP A 829 17.55 3.63 28.10
CA ASP A 829 17.44 4.22 29.43
C ASP A 829 16.27 3.63 30.25
N ASP A 830 15.15 3.35 29.60
CA ASP A 830 13.99 2.77 30.27
C ASP A 830 14.16 1.28 30.48
N ALA A 831 14.77 0.58 29.53
CA ALA A 831 15.15 -0.83 29.68
C ALA A 831 16.10 -1.03 30.88
N ALA A 832 17.11 -0.18 31.01
CA ALA A 832 18.05 -0.23 32.14
C ALA A 832 17.34 -0.01 33.49
N LYS A 833 16.41 0.96 33.58
CA LYS A 833 15.62 1.21 34.80
C LYS A 833 14.74 0.01 35.20
N LYS A 834 14.21 -0.72 34.20
CA LYS A 834 13.33 -1.88 34.41
C LYS A 834 14.11 -3.21 34.45
N GLY A 835 15.42 -3.21 34.26
CA GLY A 835 16.27 -4.41 34.24
C GLY A 835 15.96 -5.34 33.05
N ILE A 836 15.60 -4.77 31.90
CA ILE A 836 15.22 -5.47 30.68
C ILE A 836 16.41 -5.47 29.72
N GLU A 837 16.68 -6.62 29.10
CA GLU A 837 17.66 -6.80 28.03
C GLU A 837 16.97 -7.18 26.72
N SER A 838 17.67 -6.99 25.61
CA SER A 838 17.11 -7.38 24.29
C SER A 838 16.93 -8.90 24.21
N GLY A 839 15.72 -9.32 23.80
CA GLY A 839 15.32 -10.73 23.77
C GLY A 839 14.60 -11.20 25.04
N ASP A 840 14.62 -10.45 26.13
CA ASP A 840 13.84 -10.80 27.33
C ASP A 840 12.34 -10.84 27.01
N MET A 841 11.66 -11.80 27.60
CA MET A 841 10.19 -11.79 27.62
C MET A 841 9.71 -10.71 28.60
N VAL A 842 8.86 -9.82 28.11
CA VAL A 842 8.27 -8.75 28.90
C VAL A 842 6.75 -8.83 28.86
N ARG A 843 6.12 -8.43 29.95
CA ARG A 843 4.69 -8.22 30.09
C ARG A 843 4.39 -6.74 29.95
N ILE A 844 3.55 -6.40 28.95
CA ILE A 844 2.97 -5.05 28.81
C ILE A 844 1.57 -5.14 29.36
N PHE A 845 1.16 -4.18 30.19
CA PHE A 845 -0.15 -4.20 30.79
C PHE A 845 -0.74 -2.79 30.96
N SER A 846 -2.06 -2.72 30.93
CA SER A 846 -2.87 -1.55 31.18
C SER A 846 -3.98 -1.89 32.17
N ASN A 847 -4.89 -0.99 32.46
CA ASN A 847 -6.08 -1.25 33.29
C ASN A 847 -7.09 -2.22 32.61
N ARG A 848 -6.86 -2.64 31.35
CA ARG A 848 -7.77 -3.48 30.57
C ARG A 848 -7.29 -4.92 30.39
N GLY A 849 -5.99 -5.11 30.32
CA GLY A 849 -5.43 -6.42 30.10
C GLY A 849 -3.91 -6.38 29.99
N GLU A 850 -3.35 -7.52 29.58
CA GLU A 850 -1.91 -7.69 29.45
C GLU A 850 -1.55 -8.53 28.22
N VAL A 851 -0.32 -8.36 27.75
CA VAL A 851 0.25 -9.15 26.66
C VAL A 851 1.74 -9.38 26.89
N ASN A 852 2.20 -10.58 26.54
CA ASN A 852 3.61 -10.95 26.65
C ASN A 852 4.26 -10.93 25.26
N MET A 853 5.46 -10.31 25.16
CA MET A 853 6.27 -10.34 23.93
C MET A 853 7.75 -10.13 24.26
N LYS A 854 8.63 -10.34 23.26
CA LYS A 854 10.05 -10.10 23.45
C LYS A 854 10.41 -8.63 23.32
N ALA A 855 11.32 -8.17 24.17
CA ALA A 855 11.87 -6.83 24.13
C ALA A 855 12.93 -6.69 23.02
N LYS A 856 12.92 -5.55 22.33
CA LYS A 856 13.95 -5.06 21.41
C LYS A 856 14.46 -3.72 21.95
N ILE A 857 15.70 -3.66 22.42
CA ILE A 857 16.28 -2.39 22.86
C ILE A 857 16.60 -1.55 21.63
N SER A 858 16.04 -0.34 21.55
CA SER A 858 16.14 0.50 20.36
C SER A 858 16.07 1.99 20.68
N THR A 859 16.89 2.78 19.99
CA THR A 859 16.86 4.25 20.06
C THR A 859 15.86 4.87 19.06
N GLU A 860 15.11 4.06 18.34
CA GLU A 860 14.08 4.56 17.42
C GLU A 860 12.92 5.29 18.12
N VAL A 861 12.73 5.01 19.40
CA VAL A 861 11.76 5.67 20.29
C VAL A 861 12.45 6.52 21.35
N LYS A 862 11.78 7.56 21.83
CA LYS A 862 12.26 8.35 22.99
C LYS A 862 12.00 7.65 24.31
N PRO A 863 12.73 8.02 25.41
CA PRO A 863 12.38 7.59 26.76
C PRO A 863 10.91 7.88 27.08
N GLY A 864 10.27 6.93 27.77
CA GLY A 864 8.82 6.98 28.10
C GLY A 864 7.89 6.50 26.98
N ILE A 865 8.42 6.18 25.79
CA ILE A 865 7.64 5.70 24.65
C ILE A 865 8.00 4.25 24.35
N LEU A 866 6.98 3.41 24.19
CA LEU A 866 7.09 2.03 23.74
C LEU A 866 6.49 1.90 22.34
N TYR A 867 7.00 1.00 21.51
CA TYR A 867 6.47 0.72 20.19
C TYR A 867 6.36 -0.77 19.90
N THR A 868 5.24 -1.19 19.33
CA THR A 868 5.04 -2.57 18.87
C THR A 868 4.16 -2.64 17.63
N THR A 869 4.01 -3.85 17.09
CA THR A 869 3.09 -4.18 15.99
C THR A 869 2.03 -5.18 16.46
N PHE A 870 1.06 -5.55 15.58
CA PHE A 870 -0.05 -6.44 15.94
C PHE A 870 -0.32 -7.50 14.85
N HIS A 871 0.76 -8.00 14.23
CA HIS A 871 0.63 -8.93 13.10
C HIS A 871 0.41 -10.38 13.51
N PHE A 872 0.62 -10.71 14.79
CA PHE A 872 0.57 -12.08 15.30
C PHE A 872 -0.56 -12.24 16.33
N PRO A 873 -1.58 -13.10 16.05
CA PRO A 873 -2.70 -13.32 16.97
C PRO A 873 -2.26 -13.99 18.28
N GLU A 874 -1.06 -14.54 18.34
CA GLU A 874 -0.45 -15.07 19.57
C GLU A 874 -0.20 -13.96 20.59
N ASN A 875 -0.06 -12.70 20.12
CA ASN A 875 0.16 -11.52 20.92
C ASN A 875 -0.95 -10.50 20.63
N LEU A 876 -2.15 -10.72 21.13
CA LEU A 876 -3.30 -9.82 20.92
C LEU A 876 -3.04 -8.45 21.57
N VAL A 877 -2.23 -7.61 20.94
CA VAL A 877 -1.81 -6.29 21.45
C VAL A 877 -3.00 -5.40 21.81
N ASN A 878 -4.13 -5.57 21.11
CA ASN A 878 -5.36 -4.83 21.41
C ASN A 878 -6.03 -5.23 22.73
N MET A 879 -5.52 -6.21 23.46
CA MET A 879 -5.90 -6.48 24.85
C MET A 879 -5.57 -5.31 25.78
N VAL A 880 -4.53 -4.52 25.49
CA VAL A 880 -4.13 -3.37 26.29
C VAL A 880 -4.64 -2.04 25.78
N THR A 881 -5.14 -1.96 24.53
CA THR A 881 -5.58 -0.72 23.91
C THR A 881 -6.91 -0.23 24.49
N SER A 882 -7.14 1.10 24.41
CA SER A 882 -8.31 1.74 25.00
C SER A 882 -9.49 1.82 24.04
N SER A 883 -10.69 2.05 24.59
CA SER A 883 -11.89 2.36 23.81
C SER A 883 -12.00 3.86 23.48
N GLU A 884 -11.03 4.70 23.87
CA GLU A 884 -11.03 6.12 23.50
C GLU A 884 -10.92 6.27 21.99
N CYS A 885 -11.57 7.24 21.43
CA CYS A 885 -11.70 7.42 20.00
C CYS A 885 -11.79 8.90 19.62
N ASP A 886 -11.61 9.16 18.33
CA ASP A 886 -11.84 10.48 17.73
C ASP A 886 -13.29 10.93 17.93
N GLU A 887 -13.46 12.14 18.41
CA GLU A 887 -14.78 12.70 18.81
C GLU A 887 -15.78 12.76 17.64
N ASP A 888 -15.32 13.09 16.44
CA ASP A 888 -16.17 13.26 15.28
C ASP A 888 -16.50 11.92 14.60
N THR A 889 -15.50 11.05 14.50
CA THR A 889 -15.57 9.88 13.66
C THR A 889 -15.66 8.57 14.41
N MET A 890 -15.30 8.53 15.69
CA MET A 890 -15.12 7.32 16.49
C MET A 890 -14.03 6.38 15.93
N CYS A 891 -13.01 6.94 15.25
CA CYS A 891 -11.81 6.20 14.94
C CYS A 891 -11.03 5.93 16.24
N PRO A 892 -10.68 4.67 16.55
CA PRO A 892 -10.00 4.35 17.81
C PRO A 892 -8.61 4.97 17.95
N GLU A 893 -8.22 5.27 19.18
CA GLU A 893 -6.91 5.83 19.52
C GLU A 893 -5.87 4.73 19.76
N TYR A 894 -5.33 4.13 18.69
CA TYR A 894 -4.30 3.09 18.79
C TYR A 894 -2.88 3.60 19.08
N LYS A 895 -2.65 4.91 18.94
CA LYS A 895 -1.30 5.50 18.99
C LYS A 895 -0.95 6.10 20.35
N VAL A 896 -1.91 6.16 21.26
CA VAL A 896 -1.73 6.70 22.61
C VAL A 896 -2.42 5.79 23.59
N VAL A 897 -1.65 4.90 24.19
CA VAL A 897 -2.16 3.94 25.18
C VAL A 897 -1.26 4.00 26.42
N ALA A 898 -1.84 4.27 27.57
CA ALA A 898 -1.13 4.27 28.85
C ALA A 898 -0.87 2.83 29.29
N VAL A 899 0.41 2.44 29.42
CA VAL A 899 0.82 1.10 29.82
C VAL A 899 1.99 1.15 30.79
N ASP A 900 2.22 0.02 31.51
CA ASP A 900 3.52 -0.24 32.12
C ASP A 900 4.12 -1.54 31.55
N VAL A 901 5.40 -1.75 31.79
CA VAL A 901 6.16 -2.90 31.30
C VAL A 901 7.02 -3.48 32.39
N GLU A 902 7.06 -4.81 32.48
CA GLU A 902 7.95 -5.51 33.42
C GLU A 902 8.55 -6.77 32.79
N LYS A 903 9.72 -7.17 33.28
CA LYS A 903 10.37 -8.42 32.86
C LYS A 903 9.61 -9.62 33.41
N VAL A 904 9.27 -10.59 32.54
CA VAL A 904 8.64 -11.85 32.97
C VAL A 904 9.70 -12.76 33.58
N PRO A 905 9.54 -13.20 34.87
CA PRO A 905 10.47 -14.13 35.48
C PRO A 905 10.55 -15.47 34.72
N ALA A 906 11.75 -16.00 34.52
CA ALA A 906 11.95 -17.27 33.80
C ALA A 906 11.19 -18.46 34.46
N SER A 907 10.86 -18.36 35.76
CA SER A 907 10.07 -19.37 36.50
C SER A 907 8.59 -19.44 36.09
N SER A 908 8.03 -18.36 35.54
CA SER A 908 6.61 -18.22 35.14
C SER A 908 6.36 -18.55 33.66
N MET A 909 7.43 -18.77 32.87
CA MET A 909 7.28 -19.10 31.44
C MET A 909 6.71 -20.52 31.21
N PRO A 910 5.82 -20.73 30.22
CA PRO A 910 5.36 -22.06 29.85
C PRO A 910 6.54 -22.98 29.47
N LYS A 911 6.49 -24.26 29.85
CA LYS A 911 7.56 -25.24 29.61
C LYS A 911 8.06 -25.30 28.15
N LYS A 912 7.19 -25.03 27.17
CA LYS A 912 7.53 -25.01 25.74
C LYS A 912 8.44 -23.84 25.34
N GLN A 913 8.28 -22.67 25.96
CA GLN A 913 9.14 -21.51 25.73
C GLN A 913 10.49 -21.64 26.43
N ARG A 914 10.55 -22.27 27.62
CA ARG A 914 11.81 -22.56 28.33
C ARG A 914 12.77 -23.45 27.52
N MET A 915 12.28 -24.38 26.72
CA MET A 915 13.12 -25.29 25.93
C MET A 915 13.72 -24.62 24.67
N MET A 916 13.14 -23.53 24.19
CA MET A 916 13.69 -22.79 23.05
C MET A 916 14.82 -21.81 23.42
N GLU A 917 14.90 -21.38 24.68
CA GLU A 917 16.02 -20.53 25.19
C GLU A 917 17.27 -21.33 25.57
N ILE A 918 17.17 -22.65 25.75
CA ILE A 918 18.30 -23.53 26.15
C ILE A 918 18.94 -24.22 24.90
N ALA A 919 18.29 -24.12 23.72
CA ALA A 919 18.78 -24.70 22.46
C ALA A 919 19.31 -23.61 21.52
#